data_a24b991b16ccc84d6e6bd9a012d3119f
#
_entry.id   a24b991b16ccc84d6e6bd9a012d3119f
#
_cell.length_a   1.000
_cell.length_b   1.000
_cell.length_c   1.000
_cell.angle_alpha   90.00
_cell.angle_beta   90.00
_cell.angle_gamma   90.00
#
_symmetry.space_group_name_H-M   'P 1'
#
loop_
_entity.id
_entity.type
_entity.pdbx_description
1 polymer ?
#
loop_
_entity_poly.entity_id
_entity_poly.type
_entity_poly.pdbx_seq_one_letter_code
_entity_poly.pdbx_strand_id
1 'polypeptide(L)'
;MAFFSAAAQDASLDLIDTQSGISVYEMNAEWTDSEPDIGGLLEVSAVLDLPSLNQPSVRVLAAEYDEYPFDLTADIGSEETMVVGLGLARKRPAATLIARLVTYDSTTARLRRYKHMRIEVTYPTSTEVAKNYTTSDNPHLNVNRSVLADGRMFKIAISETGIYQIDRTFLESLPGLEAEAGNIDPEQIRIFGNGGAPVPALNSAPRIADLAENQVFVQGGGDGSFDEGDAVWFYGQAPNGWFSEQLTDSRGRPIRNSSGEPIREWSHYVHPFDSTNYYFLDIGTSKNQPYVEENYADAPASAILTEVLGRHFVDLDEYLWGREGGHSGHTWVSRLIPGPGPGRVVIEELQLPGLNNGRLKYQIRAAIQSNPATPLHYTDGTQILHSVNYGTTFNSPTSSIARSGITEFEIPVTSGQTINLVADLEDQRGGPQAALDWVRVFYPKLLEAGQFPLKFSTPLAEVGTFTFVLSGFNSAPFVLDITEPGAYRRLGIRAQGNNFLVQATATSLDEPRELIAFTPDQVQSLNAATVCGSECNVTSQNLHGIQTWPDFVIITPSQFITQADALADRRATEGLKTEVVDVEQIYNEFSGGQQDIRGIRDYLKFIYDRSSNPDQLLKYVLLFGDGHFDYRNLDASVTFPNLIPPFETEESWNPETSYTTDDYYGLLDDNEGLWPFARGTFFGSDIHLNERVDVGIGRFTV
;
A
#
# COMPACT_ATOMS: atom_id res chain seq x y z
N MET A 1 -19.90 4.73 37.06
CA MET A 1 -19.90 3.27 36.84
C MET A 1 -18.76 2.71 37.65
N ALA A 2 -19.02 1.84 38.57
CA ALA A 2 -17.99 1.18 39.36
C ALA A 2 -17.45 0.02 38.52
N PHE A 3 -16.16 0.07 38.21
CA PHE A 3 -15.46 -1.06 37.60
C PHE A 3 -15.15 -2.07 38.69
N PHE A 4 -15.70 -3.27 38.56
CA PHE A 4 -15.36 -4.41 39.40
C PHE A 4 -14.45 -5.33 38.62
N SER A 5 -13.32 -5.73 39.14
CA SER A 5 -12.37 -6.62 38.49
C SER A 5 -12.37 -7.99 39.11
N ALA A 6 -12.87 -8.97 38.39
CA ALA A 6 -12.63 -10.39 38.68
C ALA A 6 -12.20 -11.06 37.36
N ALA A 7 -10.91 -11.05 37.10
CA ALA A 7 -10.28 -11.85 36.05
C ALA A 7 -10.17 -13.31 36.53
N ALA A 8 -10.20 -14.29 35.61
CA ALA A 8 -9.64 -15.59 35.90
C ALA A 8 -8.17 -15.36 36.31
N GLN A 9 -7.80 -15.83 37.51
CA GLN A 9 -6.41 -15.66 37.98
C GLN A 9 -5.44 -16.56 37.23
N ASP A 10 -5.93 -17.71 36.81
CA ASP A 10 -5.19 -18.66 36.01
C ASP A 10 -6.17 -19.46 35.14
N ALA A 11 -5.85 -19.64 33.88
CA ALA A 11 -6.64 -20.46 32.96
C ALA A 11 -5.74 -21.12 31.93
N SER A 12 -6.00 -22.36 31.61
CA SER A 12 -5.26 -23.15 30.63
C SER A 12 -6.18 -23.92 29.70
N LEU A 13 -5.67 -24.24 28.52
CA LEU A 13 -6.29 -25.16 27.56
C LEU A 13 -5.21 -26.13 27.09
N ASP A 14 -5.23 -27.34 27.64
CA ASP A 14 -4.19 -28.32 27.48
C ASP A 14 -4.66 -29.52 26.66
N LEU A 15 -3.81 -30.00 25.74
CA LEU A 15 -4.02 -31.25 25.01
C LEU A 15 -3.78 -32.42 25.97
N ILE A 16 -4.80 -33.26 26.19
CA ILE A 16 -4.72 -34.39 27.15
C ILE A 16 -4.69 -35.75 26.48
N ASP A 17 -5.23 -35.90 25.26
CA ASP A 17 -5.24 -37.17 24.52
C ASP A 17 -5.30 -36.90 23.01
N THR A 18 -4.64 -37.74 22.23
CA THR A 18 -4.71 -37.73 20.77
C THR A 18 -4.81 -39.18 20.26
N GLN A 19 -5.89 -39.47 19.55
CA GLN A 19 -6.10 -40.70 18.81
C GLN A 19 -6.28 -40.36 17.32
N SER A 20 -6.20 -41.38 16.46
CA SER A 20 -6.31 -41.19 15.02
C SER A 20 -7.54 -40.35 14.62
N GLY A 21 -7.33 -39.11 14.21
CA GLY A 21 -8.35 -38.19 13.76
C GLY A 21 -9.15 -37.49 14.87
N ILE A 22 -8.77 -37.61 16.14
CA ILE A 22 -9.43 -36.99 17.27
C ILE A 22 -8.38 -36.52 18.29
N SER A 23 -8.54 -35.28 18.77
CA SER A 23 -7.77 -34.74 19.91
C SER A 23 -8.74 -34.30 21.02
N VAL A 24 -8.36 -34.52 22.27
CA VAL A 24 -9.13 -34.08 23.44
C VAL A 24 -8.33 -33.04 24.20
N TYR A 25 -8.96 -31.90 24.44
CA TYR A 25 -8.42 -30.81 25.20
C TYR A 25 -9.16 -30.66 26.55
N GLU A 26 -8.46 -30.19 27.54
CA GLU A 26 -9.02 -29.88 28.86
C GLU A 26 -8.75 -28.43 29.19
N MET A 27 -9.80 -27.66 29.40
CA MET A 27 -9.75 -26.29 29.85
C MET A 27 -10.00 -26.26 31.37
N ASN A 28 -9.13 -25.58 32.08
CA ASN A 28 -9.27 -25.31 33.52
C ASN A 28 -9.18 -23.80 33.76
N ALA A 29 -10.00 -23.28 34.66
CA ALA A 29 -9.96 -21.89 35.07
C ALA A 29 -10.21 -21.75 36.58
N GLU A 30 -9.36 -20.99 37.26
CA GLU A 30 -9.52 -20.60 38.64
C GLU A 30 -10.10 -19.20 38.74
N TRP A 31 -11.18 -19.07 39.52
CA TRP A 31 -11.90 -17.81 39.71
C TRP A 31 -11.79 -17.31 41.15
N THR A 32 -11.66 -15.99 41.30
CA THR A 32 -11.81 -15.38 42.61
C THR A 32 -13.29 -15.38 43.05
N ASP A 33 -13.56 -15.45 44.35
CA ASP A 33 -14.93 -15.50 44.95
C ASP A 33 -15.71 -14.17 44.80
N SER A 34 -15.26 -13.22 43.99
CA SER A 34 -15.96 -11.96 43.75
C SER A 34 -17.08 -12.13 42.70
N GLU A 35 -18.08 -11.22 42.76
CA GLU A 35 -19.19 -11.19 41.79
C GLU A 35 -18.68 -11.16 40.34
N PRO A 36 -19.42 -11.76 39.39
CA PRO A 36 -18.98 -11.89 38.02
C PRO A 36 -18.76 -10.52 37.37
N ASP A 37 -17.54 -10.27 36.99
CA ASP A 37 -17.13 -9.13 36.11
C ASP A 37 -16.59 -9.68 34.80
N ILE A 38 -16.87 -8.98 33.73
CA ILE A 38 -16.46 -9.34 32.35
C ILE A 38 -15.23 -8.57 31.89
N GLY A 39 -14.51 -7.90 32.78
CA GLY A 39 -13.32 -7.10 32.47
C GLY A 39 -11.98 -7.84 32.41
N GLY A 40 -11.99 -9.19 32.49
CA GLY A 40 -10.76 -10.02 32.50
C GLY A 40 -10.58 -10.93 31.29
N LEU A 41 -9.72 -11.94 31.44
CA LEU A 41 -9.51 -12.97 30.44
C LEU A 41 -10.80 -13.75 30.20
N LEU A 42 -11.39 -13.63 29.01
CA LEU A 42 -12.68 -14.24 28.68
C LEU A 42 -12.55 -15.54 27.89
N GLU A 43 -11.36 -15.87 27.41
CA GLU A 43 -11.09 -17.05 26.59
C GLU A 43 -9.66 -17.54 26.75
N VAL A 44 -9.44 -18.81 26.45
CA VAL A 44 -8.12 -19.44 26.29
C VAL A 44 -8.07 -20.13 24.93
N SER A 45 -6.87 -20.26 24.37
CA SER A 45 -6.71 -20.83 23.04
C SER A 45 -5.59 -21.84 22.94
N ALA A 46 -5.73 -22.77 22.00
CA ALA A 46 -4.70 -23.72 21.62
C ALA A 46 -4.55 -23.81 20.09
N VAL A 47 -3.33 -23.95 19.63
CA VAL A 47 -3.05 -24.17 18.21
C VAL A 47 -3.31 -25.63 17.85
N LEU A 48 -4.07 -25.84 16.78
CA LEU A 48 -4.36 -27.15 16.21
C LEU A 48 -3.48 -27.38 14.99
N ASP A 49 -2.66 -28.41 14.98
CA ASP A 49 -2.04 -28.92 13.76
C ASP A 49 -3.06 -29.76 12.99
N LEU A 50 -3.36 -29.39 11.76
CA LEU A 50 -4.41 -30.01 10.97
C LEU A 50 -3.81 -30.97 9.90
N PRO A 51 -4.51 -32.05 9.57
CA PRO A 51 -4.10 -32.92 8.45
C PRO A 51 -4.39 -32.28 7.07
N SER A 52 -5.25 -31.26 7.01
CA SER A 52 -5.65 -30.55 5.80
C SER A 52 -6.32 -29.22 6.14
N LEU A 53 -6.52 -28.34 5.15
CA LEU A 53 -7.28 -27.08 5.30
C LEU A 53 -8.82 -27.29 5.36
N ASN A 54 -9.28 -28.39 5.93
CA ASN A 54 -10.70 -28.62 6.17
C ASN A 54 -11.03 -28.28 7.63
N GLN A 55 -12.15 -27.58 7.83
CA GLN A 55 -12.60 -27.15 9.16
C GLN A 55 -12.80 -28.35 10.08
N PRO A 56 -12.11 -28.45 11.21
CA PRO A 56 -12.37 -29.48 12.21
C PRO A 56 -13.71 -29.22 12.91
N SER A 57 -14.34 -30.27 13.39
CA SER A 57 -15.52 -30.16 14.24
C SER A 57 -15.15 -30.22 15.71
N VAL A 58 -15.84 -29.42 16.52
CA VAL A 58 -15.61 -29.32 17.96
C VAL A 58 -16.86 -29.71 18.72
N ARG A 59 -16.67 -30.46 19.82
CA ARG A 59 -17.75 -30.85 20.70
C ARG A 59 -17.31 -30.78 22.18
N VAL A 60 -18.06 -30.11 23.01
CA VAL A 60 -17.88 -30.14 24.46
C VAL A 60 -18.42 -31.46 24.98
N LEU A 61 -17.56 -32.25 25.58
CA LEU A 61 -17.89 -33.56 26.19
C LEU A 61 -18.43 -33.42 27.61
N ALA A 62 -17.87 -32.47 28.34
CA ALA A 62 -18.27 -32.16 29.73
C ALA A 62 -17.92 -30.73 30.06
N ALA A 63 -18.73 -30.06 30.85
CA ALA A 63 -18.45 -28.71 31.34
C ALA A 63 -18.94 -28.57 32.79
N GLU A 64 -18.14 -27.89 33.61
CA GLU A 64 -18.51 -27.46 34.96
C GLU A 64 -18.45 -25.94 35.00
N TYR A 65 -19.55 -25.31 35.42
CA TYR A 65 -19.70 -23.85 35.45
C TYR A 65 -20.61 -23.39 36.58
N ASP A 66 -20.42 -22.15 37.00
CA ASP A 66 -21.39 -21.41 37.79
C ASP A 66 -22.29 -20.57 36.88
N GLU A 67 -23.57 -20.43 37.24
CA GLU A 67 -24.52 -19.68 36.43
C GLU A 67 -25.13 -18.55 37.27
N TYR A 68 -25.10 -17.34 36.74
CA TYR A 68 -25.55 -16.13 37.43
C TYR A 68 -26.61 -15.41 36.59
N PRO A 69 -27.68 -14.85 37.23
CA PRO A 69 -28.53 -13.88 36.56
C PRO A 69 -27.71 -12.62 36.28
N PHE A 70 -27.70 -12.16 35.04
CA PHE A 70 -26.90 -11.01 34.66
C PHE A 70 -27.61 -10.24 33.52
N ASP A 71 -27.66 -8.92 33.62
CA ASP A 71 -28.23 -8.06 32.57
C ASP A 71 -27.07 -7.42 31.79
N LEU A 72 -26.78 -7.97 30.63
CA LEU A 72 -25.67 -7.55 29.79
C LEU A 72 -26.21 -6.85 28.55
N THR A 73 -25.69 -5.66 28.29
CA THR A 73 -25.98 -4.90 27.04
C THR A 73 -25.02 -5.19 25.90
N ALA A 74 -23.90 -5.88 26.18
CA ALA A 74 -22.91 -6.28 25.21
C ALA A 74 -23.07 -7.76 24.80
N ASP A 75 -22.82 -8.10 23.55
CA ASP A 75 -22.83 -9.50 23.10
C ASP A 75 -21.43 -10.10 23.28
N ILE A 76 -21.27 -11.00 24.24
CA ILE A 76 -20.04 -11.77 24.46
C ILE A 76 -20.09 -13.16 23.80
N GLY A 77 -21.19 -13.47 23.10
CA GLY A 77 -21.43 -14.75 22.44
C GLY A 77 -21.94 -15.84 23.37
N SER A 78 -22.70 -16.78 22.81
CA SER A 78 -23.32 -17.93 23.49
C SER A 78 -22.57 -19.24 23.28
N GLU A 79 -21.65 -19.30 22.28
CA GLU A 79 -20.90 -20.51 21.98
C GLU A 79 -19.74 -20.71 22.95
N GLU A 80 -19.64 -21.94 23.50
CA GLU A 80 -18.62 -22.32 24.47
C GLU A 80 -17.24 -22.50 23.86
N THR A 81 -17.19 -22.96 22.60
CA THR A 81 -15.96 -23.24 21.87
C THR A 81 -16.11 -22.89 20.39
N MET A 82 -15.02 -22.47 19.77
CA MET A 82 -14.97 -22.24 18.34
C MET A 82 -13.60 -22.61 17.76
N VAL A 83 -13.55 -22.89 16.46
CA VAL A 83 -12.30 -22.98 15.71
C VAL A 83 -12.24 -21.82 14.74
N VAL A 84 -11.19 -21.06 14.84
CA VAL A 84 -10.94 -19.87 14.01
C VAL A 84 -9.56 -19.95 13.37
N GLY A 85 -9.29 -19.08 12.41
CA GLY A 85 -7.99 -18.94 11.80
C GLY A 85 -7.54 -20.20 11.07
N LEU A 86 -8.45 -20.84 10.30
CA LEU A 86 -8.09 -21.97 9.45
C LEU A 86 -7.17 -21.49 8.33
N GLY A 87 -5.93 -21.98 8.28
CA GLY A 87 -4.95 -21.58 7.30
C GLY A 87 -3.65 -22.33 7.38
N LEU A 88 -2.60 -21.73 6.90
CA LEU A 88 -1.24 -22.26 6.99
C LEU A 88 -0.50 -21.56 8.13
N ALA A 89 0.32 -22.32 8.85
CA ALA A 89 1.36 -21.81 9.73
C ALA A 89 2.63 -22.57 9.39
N ARG A 90 3.66 -21.85 8.91
CA ARG A 90 4.90 -22.47 8.41
C ARG A 90 4.63 -23.55 7.37
N LYS A 91 3.80 -23.24 6.38
CA LYS A 91 3.35 -24.14 5.29
C LYS A 91 2.63 -25.42 5.77
N ARG A 92 2.17 -25.47 7.00
CA ARG A 92 1.39 -26.59 7.55
C ARG A 92 -0.03 -26.13 7.86
N PRO A 93 -1.07 -26.90 7.50
CA PRO A 93 -2.43 -26.57 7.87
C PRO A 93 -2.57 -26.45 9.40
N ALA A 94 -3.16 -25.35 9.84
CA ALA A 94 -3.35 -25.06 11.25
C ALA A 94 -4.66 -24.29 11.49
N ALA A 95 -5.15 -24.33 12.72
CA ALA A 95 -6.26 -23.52 13.18
C ALA A 95 -6.07 -23.19 14.68
N THR A 96 -6.92 -22.31 15.22
CA THR A 96 -6.95 -22.02 16.65
C THR A 96 -8.25 -22.54 17.24
N LEU A 97 -8.14 -23.38 18.26
CA LEU A 97 -9.26 -23.73 19.14
C LEU A 97 -9.34 -22.66 20.21
N ILE A 98 -10.52 -22.05 20.35
CA ILE A 98 -10.83 -21.10 21.42
C ILE A 98 -11.84 -21.77 22.35
N ALA A 99 -11.58 -21.73 23.65
CA ALA A 99 -12.53 -22.09 24.70
C ALA A 99 -12.86 -20.84 25.51
N ARG A 100 -14.17 -20.47 25.55
CA ARG A 100 -14.62 -19.30 26.29
C ARG A 100 -14.78 -19.64 27.75
N LEU A 101 -14.20 -18.83 28.59
CA LEU A 101 -14.33 -18.93 30.05
C LEU A 101 -15.66 -18.37 30.55
N VAL A 102 -16.27 -17.50 29.72
CA VAL A 102 -17.56 -16.86 30.01
C VAL A 102 -18.44 -16.89 28.77
N THR A 103 -19.72 -17.31 28.94
CA THR A 103 -20.73 -17.18 27.89
C THR A 103 -21.98 -16.51 28.45
N TYR A 104 -22.76 -15.86 27.58
CA TYR A 104 -24.00 -15.22 27.96
C TYR A 104 -25.16 -15.69 27.09
N ASP A 105 -26.21 -16.15 27.74
CA ASP A 105 -27.48 -16.49 27.08
C ASP A 105 -28.45 -15.30 27.21
N SER A 106 -28.57 -14.57 26.12
CA SER A 106 -29.48 -13.40 26.05
C SER A 106 -30.96 -13.76 26.18
N THR A 107 -31.34 -15.02 25.90
CA THR A 107 -32.72 -15.48 25.99
C THR A 107 -33.15 -15.65 27.45
N THR A 108 -32.24 -16.11 28.27
CA THR A 108 -32.50 -16.37 29.71
C THR A 108 -31.91 -15.31 30.63
N ALA A 109 -31.16 -14.34 30.08
CA ALA A 109 -30.38 -13.34 30.81
C ALA A 109 -29.44 -13.98 31.84
N ARG A 110 -28.70 -15.00 31.42
CA ARG A 110 -27.77 -15.73 32.27
C ARG A 110 -26.37 -15.73 31.74
N LEU A 111 -25.42 -15.47 32.64
CA LEU A 111 -23.99 -15.56 32.42
C LEU A 111 -23.49 -16.89 32.99
N ARG A 112 -22.74 -17.64 32.22
CA ARG A 112 -22.04 -18.85 32.66
C ARG A 112 -20.56 -18.57 32.74
N ARG A 113 -19.97 -18.97 33.89
CA ARG A 113 -18.54 -18.89 34.16
C ARG A 113 -18.00 -20.31 34.34
N TYR A 114 -17.20 -20.74 33.33
CA TYR A 114 -16.69 -22.11 33.26
C TYR A 114 -15.49 -22.28 34.18
N LYS A 115 -15.45 -23.37 34.92
CA LYS A 115 -14.34 -23.83 35.75
C LYS A 115 -13.53 -24.90 35.05
N HIS A 116 -14.23 -25.77 34.33
CA HIS A 116 -13.64 -26.87 33.63
C HIS A 116 -14.46 -27.19 32.39
N MET A 117 -13.77 -27.49 31.27
CA MET A 117 -14.37 -28.06 30.06
C MET A 117 -13.48 -29.15 29.49
N ARG A 118 -14.11 -30.20 28.98
CA ARG A 118 -13.44 -31.24 28.19
C ARG A 118 -13.98 -31.17 26.77
N ILE A 119 -13.06 -30.93 25.83
CA ILE A 119 -13.37 -30.55 24.44
C ILE A 119 -12.79 -31.59 23.52
N GLU A 120 -13.61 -32.18 22.66
CA GLU A 120 -13.19 -33.08 21.59
C GLU A 120 -13.11 -32.33 20.27
N VAL A 121 -11.97 -32.43 19.61
CA VAL A 121 -11.74 -31.93 18.25
C VAL A 121 -11.62 -33.10 17.32
N THR A 122 -12.51 -33.20 16.33
CA THR A 122 -12.47 -34.26 15.31
C THR A 122 -11.97 -33.66 14.00
N TYR A 123 -10.90 -34.23 13.48
CA TYR A 123 -10.31 -33.82 12.20
C TYR A 123 -10.97 -34.52 11.04
N PRO A 124 -11.37 -33.82 9.96
CA PRO A 124 -11.91 -34.45 8.78
C PRO A 124 -10.89 -35.42 8.17
N THR A 125 -11.33 -36.63 7.88
CA THR A 125 -10.53 -37.57 7.10
C THR A 125 -10.50 -37.11 5.65
N SER A 126 -9.42 -36.47 5.24
CA SER A 126 -9.22 -36.06 3.86
C SER A 126 -8.82 -37.26 3.01
N THR A 127 -9.62 -37.55 1.96
CA THR A 127 -9.16 -38.36 0.83
C THR A 127 -8.47 -37.52 -0.25
N GLU A 128 -8.49 -36.22 -0.15
CA GLU A 128 -7.62 -35.35 -0.92
C GLU A 128 -6.29 -35.30 -0.21
N VAL A 129 -5.28 -35.91 -0.85
CA VAL A 129 -3.86 -35.67 -0.55
C VAL A 129 -3.73 -34.12 -0.46
N ALA A 130 -3.18 -33.66 0.66
CA ALA A 130 -2.85 -32.24 0.80
C ALA A 130 -2.25 -31.78 -0.53
N LYS A 131 -2.95 -30.94 -1.27
CA LYS A 131 -2.36 -30.28 -2.43
C LYS A 131 -1.05 -29.73 -1.89
N ASN A 132 0.04 -30.10 -2.52
CA ASN A 132 1.33 -29.58 -2.15
C ASN A 132 1.20 -28.05 -2.21
N TYR A 133 0.98 -27.41 -1.07
CA TYR A 133 1.04 -25.95 -0.91
C TYR A 133 2.47 -25.41 -1.07
N THR A 134 3.30 -26.20 -1.78
CA THR A 134 4.74 -26.03 -1.91
C THR A 134 5.16 -25.22 -3.13
N THR A 135 4.23 -24.83 -4.00
CA THR A 135 4.53 -23.92 -5.10
C THR A 135 3.83 -22.59 -4.81
N SER A 136 4.55 -21.71 -4.15
CA SER A 136 4.17 -20.30 -4.13
C SER A 136 4.26 -19.75 -5.56
N ASP A 137 3.26 -19.02 -5.99
CA ASP A 137 3.31 -18.23 -7.23
C ASP A 137 4.16 -16.95 -7.06
N ASN A 138 5.04 -16.92 -6.07
CA ASN A 138 5.93 -15.81 -5.77
C ASN A 138 6.85 -15.52 -6.96
N PRO A 139 6.67 -14.39 -7.66
CA PRO A 139 7.42 -14.09 -8.89
C PRO A 139 8.93 -13.92 -8.64
N HIS A 140 9.35 -13.54 -7.42
CA HIS A 140 10.75 -13.41 -7.06
C HIS A 140 11.51 -14.75 -7.16
N LEU A 141 10.82 -15.90 -7.03
CA LEU A 141 11.44 -17.22 -7.21
C LEU A 141 11.87 -17.52 -8.64
N ASN A 142 11.33 -16.79 -9.61
CA ASN A 142 11.71 -16.91 -11.03
C ASN A 142 12.94 -16.09 -11.39
N VAL A 143 13.41 -15.21 -10.50
CA VAL A 143 14.61 -14.40 -10.66
C VAL A 143 15.77 -15.08 -9.94
N ASN A 144 16.82 -15.45 -10.68
CA ASN A 144 18.00 -16.09 -10.13
C ASN A 144 19.20 -15.15 -10.02
N ARG A 145 19.06 -13.94 -10.53
CA ARG A 145 20.09 -12.92 -10.55
C ARG A 145 19.45 -11.55 -10.76
N SER A 146 19.74 -10.61 -9.86
CA SER A 146 19.31 -9.23 -10.01
C SER A 146 20.00 -8.53 -11.17
N VAL A 147 19.34 -7.58 -11.81
CA VAL A 147 19.96 -6.68 -12.79
C VAL A 147 21.05 -5.81 -12.17
N LEU A 148 21.03 -5.62 -10.84
CA LEU A 148 22.03 -4.88 -10.08
C LEU A 148 23.29 -5.68 -9.76
N ALA A 149 23.35 -6.96 -10.18
CA ALA A 149 24.49 -7.84 -9.89
C ALA A 149 25.74 -7.49 -10.67
N ASP A 150 25.57 -6.88 -11.83
CA ASP A 150 26.66 -6.47 -12.73
C ASP A 150 26.38 -5.06 -13.26
N GLY A 151 27.38 -4.49 -13.92
CA GLY A 151 27.25 -3.19 -14.57
C GLY A 151 27.70 -2.02 -13.71
N ARG A 152 27.54 -0.84 -14.24
CA ARG A 152 27.81 0.44 -13.59
C ARG A 152 26.49 1.16 -13.46
N MET A 153 25.88 1.03 -12.28
CA MET A 153 24.53 1.50 -12.00
C MET A 153 24.55 2.81 -11.24
N PHE A 154 23.64 3.71 -11.61
CA PHE A 154 23.41 4.98 -10.93
C PHE A 154 21.92 5.06 -10.53
N LYS A 155 21.62 5.32 -9.26
CA LYS A 155 20.25 5.50 -8.73
C LYS A 155 19.84 6.95 -8.90
N ILE A 156 18.73 7.20 -9.59
CA ILE A 156 18.20 8.52 -9.94
C ILE A 156 16.85 8.72 -9.28
N ALA A 157 16.71 9.77 -8.50
CA ALA A 157 15.48 10.15 -7.81
C ALA A 157 14.56 10.99 -8.70
N ILE A 158 13.28 10.63 -8.79
CA ILE A 158 12.25 11.33 -9.54
C ILE A 158 11.07 11.63 -8.63
N SER A 159 10.77 12.91 -8.41
CA SER A 159 9.66 13.39 -7.58
C SER A 159 8.45 13.87 -8.39
N GLU A 160 8.62 14.16 -9.67
CA GLU A 160 7.56 14.65 -10.55
C GLU A 160 7.40 13.74 -11.78
N THR A 161 6.17 13.53 -12.22
CA THR A 161 5.92 12.74 -13.43
C THR A 161 6.16 13.57 -14.70
N GLY A 162 7.05 13.08 -15.60
CA GLY A 162 7.39 13.79 -16.83
C GLY A 162 8.18 12.95 -17.81
N ILE A 163 8.61 13.59 -18.91
CA ILE A 163 9.60 13.03 -19.82
C ILE A 163 10.94 13.64 -19.47
N TYR A 164 11.91 12.80 -19.20
CA TYR A 164 13.26 13.21 -18.80
C TYR A 164 14.27 12.84 -19.86
N GLN A 165 15.34 13.65 -19.97
CA GLN A 165 16.46 13.35 -20.84
C GLN A 165 17.74 13.12 -20.04
N ILE A 166 18.48 12.12 -20.48
CA ILE A 166 19.88 11.91 -20.17
C ILE A 166 20.65 12.49 -21.37
N ASP A 167 21.34 13.57 -21.14
CA ASP A 167 22.22 14.21 -22.12
C ASP A 167 23.69 14.07 -21.69
N ARG A 168 24.58 14.49 -22.55
CA ARG A 168 26.02 14.43 -22.30
C ARG A 168 26.41 15.20 -21.03
N THR A 169 25.82 16.36 -20.78
CA THR A 169 26.11 17.19 -19.62
C THR A 169 25.73 16.47 -18.31
N PHE A 170 24.59 15.78 -18.31
CA PHE A 170 24.19 14.96 -17.16
C PHE A 170 25.19 13.81 -16.94
N LEU A 171 25.59 13.08 -17.99
CA LEU A 171 26.55 11.98 -17.86
C LEU A 171 27.91 12.47 -17.35
N GLU A 172 28.42 13.61 -17.86
CA GLU A 172 29.67 14.23 -17.38
C GLU A 172 29.59 14.65 -15.90
N SER A 173 28.39 14.84 -15.35
CA SER A 173 28.19 15.20 -13.93
C SER A 173 28.11 13.99 -13.01
N LEU A 174 28.05 12.76 -13.54
CA LEU A 174 27.99 11.54 -12.73
C LEU A 174 29.41 11.11 -12.30
N PRO A 175 29.57 10.63 -11.06
CA PRO A 175 30.88 10.24 -10.53
C PRO A 175 31.61 9.21 -11.40
N GLY A 176 32.80 9.57 -11.85
CA GLY A 176 33.69 8.74 -12.67
C GLY A 176 33.28 8.61 -14.12
N LEU A 177 32.37 9.43 -14.65
CA LEU A 177 32.00 9.54 -16.06
C LEU A 177 32.52 10.83 -16.72
N GLU A 178 33.13 11.73 -15.96
CA GLU A 178 33.49 13.06 -16.40
C GLU A 178 34.32 13.09 -17.70
N ALA A 179 35.19 12.09 -17.91
CA ALA A 179 36.05 11.99 -19.09
C ALA A 179 35.57 10.92 -20.10
N GLU A 180 34.60 10.11 -19.74
CA GLU A 180 34.15 8.94 -20.51
C GLU A 180 32.84 9.21 -21.26
N ALA A 181 32.05 10.17 -20.80
CA ALA A 181 30.70 10.43 -21.30
C ALA A 181 30.58 10.50 -22.82
N GLY A 182 31.51 11.18 -23.49
CA GLY A 182 31.52 11.28 -24.98
C GLY A 182 31.82 9.98 -25.71
N ASN A 183 32.32 8.95 -25.02
CA ASN A 183 32.64 7.65 -25.65
C ASN A 183 31.54 6.60 -25.34
N ILE A 184 30.48 6.97 -24.65
CA ILE A 184 29.34 6.09 -24.37
C ILE A 184 28.44 6.06 -25.60
N ASP A 185 28.03 4.89 -26.02
CA ASP A 185 27.02 4.73 -27.08
C ASP A 185 25.62 4.98 -26.45
N PRO A 186 24.86 5.99 -26.90
CA PRO A 186 23.51 6.26 -26.39
C PRO A 186 22.56 5.04 -26.45
N GLU A 187 22.76 4.15 -27.43
CA GLU A 187 21.99 2.91 -27.55
C GLU A 187 22.32 1.89 -26.44
N GLN A 188 23.39 2.08 -25.66
CA GLN A 188 23.81 1.23 -24.56
C GLN A 188 23.40 1.79 -23.17
N ILE A 189 22.72 2.93 -23.13
CA ILE A 189 22.15 3.49 -21.91
C ILE A 189 20.81 2.84 -21.64
N ARG A 190 20.71 2.10 -20.55
CA ARG A 190 19.51 1.39 -20.14
C ARG A 190 18.93 2.00 -18.88
N ILE A 191 17.60 2.08 -18.79
CA ILE A 191 16.89 2.59 -17.63
C ILE A 191 16.06 1.45 -17.05
N PHE A 192 16.16 1.25 -15.72
CA PHE A 192 15.37 0.29 -14.98
C PHE A 192 14.54 1.00 -13.93
N GLY A 193 13.33 0.51 -13.67
CA GLY A 193 12.43 1.04 -12.63
C GLY A 193 11.03 0.46 -12.76
N ASN A 194 10.31 0.45 -11.64
CA ASN A 194 9.05 -0.29 -11.50
C ASN A 194 7.81 0.64 -11.48
N GLY A 195 7.97 1.92 -11.86
CA GLY A 195 6.93 2.93 -11.70
C GLY A 195 6.86 3.46 -10.26
N GLY A 196 5.94 4.38 -9.99
CA GLY A 196 5.87 5.09 -8.71
C GLY A 196 4.84 4.53 -7.72
N ALA A 197 4.17 3.43 -8.05
CA ALA A 197 3.18 2.82 -7.17
C ALA A 197 3.84 1.99 -6.06
N PRO A 198 3.24 1.93 -4.86
CA PRO A 198 3.75 1.08 -3.79
C PRO A 198 3.63 -0.41 -4.16
N VAL A 199 4.50 -1.23 -3.59
CA VAL A 199 4.41 -2.69 -3.72
C VAL A 199 3.02 -3.17 -3.26
N PRO A 200 2.37 -4.10 -3.96
CA PRO A 200 1.05 -4.60 -3.55
C PRO A 200 1.06 -5.18 -2.13
N ALA A 201 0.04 -4.82 -1.34
CA ALA A 201 -0.04 -5.26 0.05
C ALA A 201 -0.29 -6.78 0.19
N LEU A 202 -1.18 -7.35 -0.64
CA LEU A 202 -1.45 -8.79 -0.63
C LEU A 202 -0.27 -9.57 -1.25
N ASN A 203 0.20 -10.60 -0.58
CA ASN A 203 1.37 -11.39 -1.02
C ASN A 203 1.17 -12.06 -2.38
N SER A 204 -0.03 -12.53 -2.69
CA SER A 204 -0.36 -13.16 -3.99
C SER A 204 -0.67 -12.17 -5.10
N ALA A 205 -0.72 -10.86 -4.83
CA ALA A 205 -0.99 -9.89 -5.89
C ALA A 205 0.18 -9.82 -6.88
N PRO A 206 -0.10 -9.70 -8.20
CA PRO A 206 0.94 -9.57 -9.21
C PRO A 206 1.89 -8.40 -8.93
N ARG A 207 3.19 -8.62 -9.09
CA ARG A 207 4.24 -7.62 -8.86
C ARG A 207 5.45 -7.86 -9.75
N ILE A 208 6.23 -6.82 -9.95
CA ILE A 208 7.52 -6.90 -10.63
C ILE A 208 8.52 -7.50 -9.63
N ALA A 209 9.24 -8.54 -10.06
CA ALA A 209 10.07 -9.35 -9.17
C ALA A 209 11.48 -8.80 -8.93
N ASP A 210 11.97 -7.96 -9.81
CA ASP A 210 13.26 -7.24 -9.73
C ASP A 210 13.03 -5.87 -10.34
N LEU A 211 13.97 -5.28 -10.99
CA LEU A 211 13.83 -4.03 -11.75
C LEU A 211 13.48 -4.32 -13.21
N ALA A 212 12.40 -3.71 -13.70
CA ALA A 212 12.02 -3.79 -15.11
C ALA A 212 12.82 -2.81 -15.97
N GLU A 213 13.31 -3.26 -17.12
CA GLU A 213 13.90 -2.36 -18.09
C GLU A 213 12.81 -1.50 -18.74
N ASN A 214 12.98 -0.19 -18.68
CA ASN A 214 12.07 0.78 -19.28
C ASN A 214 12.48 1.09 -20.72
N GLN A 215 11.51 1.11 -21.61
CA GLN A 215 11.72 1.53 -22.98
C GLN A 215 12.04 3.01 -23.05
N VAL A 216 12.91 3.38 -23.99
CA VAL A 216 13.45 4.73 -24.14
C VAL A 216 13.37 5.21 -25.58
N PHE A 217 13.54 6.52 -25.81
CA PHE A 217 13.76 7.10 -27.13
C PHE A 217 15.18 7.63 -27.20
N VAL A 218 15.93 7.20 -28.20
CA VAL A 218 17.29 7.71 -28.43
C VAL A 218 17.23 8.76 -29.54
N GLN A 219 17.67 9.96 -29.20
CA GLN A 219 17.90 11.05 -30.14
C GLN A 219 19.41 11.08 -30.48
N GLY A 220 19.76 11.04 -31.73
CA GLY A 220 21.15 10.94 -32.16
C GLY A 220 21.74 9.53 -32.02
N GLY A 221 23.03 9.39 -31.78
CA GLY A 221 23.67 8.13 -31.34
C GLY A 221 23.93 7.10 -32.46
N GLY A 222 23.69 7.39 -33.71
CA GLY A 222 23.91 6.44 -34.80
C GLY A 222 25.37 6.15 -35.15
N ASP A 223 26.33 6.84 -34.56
CA ASP A 223 27.77 6.72 -34.78
C ASP A 223 28.49 6.04 -33.59
N GLY A 224 27.78 5.72 -32.49
CA GLY A 224 28.31 5.01 -31.32
C GLY A 224 29.09 5.90 -30.37
N SER A 225 28.88 7.22 -30.42
CA SER A 225 29.41 8.23 -29.48
C SER A 225 28.27 9.09 -28.93
N PHE A 226 28.48 9.70 -27.78
CA PHE A 226 27.51 10.62 -27.17
C PHE A 226 27.94 12.05 -27.48
N ASP A 227 27.44 12.59 -28.55
CA ASP A 227 27.79 13.94 -29.02
C ASP A 227 26.90 15.03 -28.41
N GLU A 228 27.28 16.28 -28.65
CA GLU A 228 26.41 17.41 -28.26
C GLU A 228 25.11 17.38 -29.10
N GLY A 229 23.98 17.31 -28.42
CA GLY A 229 22.66 17.17 -29.04
C GLY A 229 22.09 15.76 -29.05
N ASP A 230 22.88 14.75 -28.66
CA ASP A 230 22.36 13.42 -28.38
C ASP A 230 21.68 13.36 -27.03
N ALA A 231 20.65 12.54 -26.93
CA ALA A 231 19.92 12.35 -25.70
C ALA A 231 19.19 11.00 -25.64
N VAL A 232 19.01 10.47 -24.45
CA VAL A 232 18.12 9.34 -24.18
C VAL A 232 16.95 9.84 -23.37
N TRP A 233 15.73 9.72 -23.91
CA TRP A 233 14.51 10.15 -23.24
C TRP A 233 13.79 8.96 -22.62
N PHE A 234 13.33 9.13 -21.38
CA PHE A 234 12.51 8.14 -20.70
C PHE A 234 11.32 8.80 -19.99
N TYR A 235 10.27 8.03 -19.75
CA TYR A 235 9.13 8.46 -18.95
C TYR A 235 9.39 8.16 -17.47
N GLY A 236 9.50 9.20 -16.66
CA GLY A 236 9.67 9.11 -15.21
C GLY A 236 8.35 9.35 -14.50
N GLN A 237 8.00 8.49 -13.54
CA GLN A 237 6.80 8.60 -12.72
C GLN A 237 7.14 9.07 -11.31
N ALA A 238 6.34 9.98 -10.76
CA ALA A 238 6.36 10.34 -9.35
C ALA A 238 5.80 9.21 -8.48
N PRO A 239 6.03 9.23 -7.15
CA PRO A 239 5.46 8.26 -6.21
C PRO A 239 3.97 8.54 -5.94
N ASN A 240 3.26 9.02 -6.92
CA ASN A 240 1.82 9.27 -6.86
C ASN A 240 1.19 9.13 -8.24
N GLY A 241 -0.11 8.87 -8.28
CA GLY A 241 -0.78 8.67 -9.55
C GLY A 241 -2.25 8.33 -9.42
N TRP A 242 -2.80 7.80 -10.51
CA TRP A 242 -4.19 7.40 -10.62
C TRP A 242 -4.30 5.93 -11.00
N PHE A 243 -5.34 5.28 -10.49
CA PHE A 243 -5.72 3.93 -10.89
C PHE A 243 -7.25 3.83 -10.97
N SER A 244 -7.73 2.88 -11.76
CA SER A 244 -9.16 2.59 -11.80
C SER A 244 -9.50 1.51 -10.79
N GLU A 245 -10.48 1.76 -9.93
CA GLU A 245 -10.95 0.77 -8.96
C GLU A 245 -12.42 0.42 -9.17
N GLN A 246 -12.75 -0.82 -8.84
CA GLN A 246 -14.11 -1.29 -8.83
C GLN A 246 -14.78 -0.90 -7.52
N LEU A 247 -15.90 -0.19 -7.62
CA LEU A 247 -16.67 0.16 -6.43
C LEU A 247 -17.27 -1.09 -5.77
N THR A 248 -17.16 -1.14 -4.45
CA THR A 248 -17.72 -2.22 -3.64
C THR A 248 -18.67 -1.68 -2.58
N ASP A 249 -19.65 -2.47 -2.19
CA ASP A 249 -20.50 -2.19 -1.04
C ASP A 249 -19.77 -2.45 0.29
N SER A 250 -20.42 -2.18 1.42
CA SER A 250 -19.87 -2.38 2.75
C SER A 250 -19.49 -3.85 3.09
N ARG A 251 -19.85 -4.78 2.22
CA ARG A 251 -19.50 -6.22 2.33
C ARG A 251 -18.45 -6.65 1.31
N GLY A 252 -17.81 -5.68 0.62
CA GLY A 252 -16.81 -5.96 -0.41
C GLY A 252 -17.38 -6.49 -1.73
N ARG A 253 -18.70 -6.45 -1.95
CA ARG A 253 -19.32 -6.95 -3.18
C ARG A 253 -19.36 -5.85 -4.24
N PRO A 254 -19.07 -6.16 -5.52
CA PRO A 254 -19.14 -5.20 -6.62
C PRO A 254 -20.48 -4.46 -6.68
N ILE A 255 -20.43 -3.13 -6.67
CA ILE A 255 -21.59 -2.32 -7.04
C ILE A 255 -21.72 -2.37 -8.56
N ARG A 256 -22.95 -2.63 -9.06
CA ARG A 256 -23.21 -2.81 -10.48
C ARG A 256 -24.19 -1.77 -11.01
N ASN A 257 -24.00 -1.38 -12.28
CA ASN A 257 -24.94 -0.51 -12.99
C ASN A 257 -26.22 -1.28 -13.39
N SER A 258 -27.16 -0.57 -14.02
CA SER A 258 -28.44 -1.17 -14.50
C SER A 258 -28.27 -2.28 -15.55
N SER A 259 -27.12 -2.32 -16.23
CA SER A 259 -26.77 -3.37 -17.20
C SER A 259 -26.08 -4.57 -16.55
N GLY A 260 -25.83 -4.54 -15.23
CA GLY A 260 -25.19 -5.60 -14.48
C GLY A 260 -23.65 -5.55 -14.51
N GLU A 261 -23.06 -4.51 -15.08
CA GLU A 261 -21.60 -4.32 -15.15
C GLU A 261 -21.07 -3.66 -13.88
N PRO A 262 -19.87 -4.01 -13.40
CA PRO A 262 -19.24 -3.36 -12.26
C PRO A 262 -19.07 -1.85 -12.51
N ILE A 263 -19.43 -1.04 -11.53
CA ILE A 263 -19.13 0.39 -11.57
C ILE A 263 -17.68 0.57 -11.16
N ARG A 264 -16.96 1.35 -11.95
CA ARG A 264 -15.56 1.72 -11.67
C ARG A 264 -15.45 3.24 -11.55
N GLU A 265 -14.48 3.67 -10.74
CA GLU A 265 -14.10 5.08 -10.66
C GLU A 265 -12.59 5.25 -10.58
N TRP A 266 -12.15 6.48 -10.77
CA TRP A 266 -10.75 6.84 -10.62
C TRP A 266 -10.43 7.15 -9.17
N SER A 267 -9.42 6.48 -8.65
CA SER A 267 -8.79 6.80 -7.36
C SER A 267 -7.34 7.21 -7.56
N HIS A 268 -6.86 8.09 -6.70
CA HIS A 268 -5.45 8.44 -6.64
C HIS A 268 -4.74 7.62 -5.55
N TYR A 269 -3.44 7.52 -5.68
CA TYR A 269 -2.54 7.08 -4.62
C TYR A 269 -1.42 8.09 -4.42
N VAL A 270 -0.97 8.22 -3.20
CA VAL A 270 0.33 8.75 -2.81
C VAL A 270 1.07 7.61 -2.15
N HIS A 271 2.34 7.41 -2.50
CA HIS A 271 3.13 6.33 -1.93
C HIS A 271 3.25 6.53 -0.41
N PRO A 272 2.79 5.59 0.42
CA PRO A 272 2.67 5.83 1.86
C PRO A 272 4.01 5.88 2.58
N PHE A 273 5.07 5.31 2.00
CA PHE A 273 6.36 5.09 2.66
C PHE A 273 7.50 5.95 2.11
N ASP A 274 7.39 6.46 0.88
CA ASP A 274 8.43 7.25 0.24
C ASP A 274 7.83 8.42 -0.55
N SER A 275 8.44 9.59 -0.48
CA SER A 275 8.05 10.77 -1.26
C SER A 275 8.78 10.86 -2.61
N THR A 276 9.62 9.87 -2.94
CA THR A 276 10.45 9.82 -4.13
C THR A 276 10.34 8.46 -4.81
N ASN A 277 10.32 8.45 -6.13
CA ASN A 277 10.49 7.24 -6.93
C ASN A 277 11.91 7.19 -7.49
N TYR A 278 12.40 5.99 -7.80
CA TYR A 278 13.76 5.80 -8.27
C TYR A 278 13.83 5.07 -9.60
N TYR A 279 14.81 5.45 -10.41
CA TYR A 279 15.23 4.75 -11.61
C TYR A 279 16.71 4.44 -11.52
N PHE A 280 17.11 3.35 -12.16
CA PHE A 280 18.49 2.90 -12.19
C PHE A 280 19.02 3.01 -13.62
N LEU A 281 20.02 3.83 -13.79
CA LEU A 281 20.72 4.03 -15.04
C LEU A 281 21.88 3.05 -15.14
N ASP A 282 21.85 2.15 -16.12
CA ASP A 282 22.93 1.23 -16.45
C ASP A 282 23.73 1.77 -17.64
N ILE A 283 25.06 1.81 -17.47
CA ILE A 283 26.00 2.15 -18.51
C ILE A 283 26.87 0.92 -18.79
N GLY A 284 26.37 0.06 -19.65
CA GLY A 284 26.96 -1.23 -19.97
C GLY A 284 27.27 -1.39 -21.43
N THR A 285 27.28 -2.64 -21.87
CA THR A 285 27.51 -3.01 -23.29
C THR A 285 26.24 -3.54 -23.97
N SER A 286 25.19 -3.74 -23.25
CA SER A 286 23.89 -4.19 -23.77
C SER A 286 23.11 -3.01 -24.33
N LYS A 287 22.44 -3.21 -25.45
CA LYS A 287 21.58 -2.17 -26.03
C LYS A 287 20.31 -1.99 -25.21
N ASN A 288 19.82 -0.76 -25.14
CA ASN A 288 18.54 -0.41 -24.57
C ASN A 288 17.37 -0.93 -25.41
N GLN A 289 16.18 -0.87 -24.82
CA GLN A 289 14.93 -1.18 -25.50
C GLN A 289 14.28 0.12 -25.99
N PRO A 290 14.18 0.35 -27.32
CA PRO A 290 13.51 1.52 -27.84
C PRO A 290 11.98 1.40 -27.65
N TYR A 291 11.26 2.53 -27.64
CA TYR A 291 9.82 2.54 -27.73
C TYR A 291 9.32 1.71 -28.90
N VAL A 292 8.30 0.88 -28.66
CA VAL A 292 7.60 0.19 -29.73
C VAL A 292 6.80 1.23 -30.54
N GLU A 293 7.08 1.32 -31.84
CA GLU A 293 6.38 2.24 -32.75
C GLU A 293 5.09 1.58 -33.26
N GLU A 294 3.95 2.22 -33.00
CA GLU A 294 2.65 1.84 -33.55
C GLU A 294 2.19 2.85 -34.61
N ASN A 295 2.00 2.41 -35.83
CA ASN A 295 1.49 3.29 -36.87
C ASN A 295 0.04 3.68 -36.65
N TYR A 296 -0.37 4.87 -37.08
CA TYR A 296 -1.78 5.25 -37.09
C TYR A 296 -2.60 4.27 -37.94
N ALA A 297 -3.50 3.54 -37.31
CA ALA A 297 -4.18 2.42 -37.95
C ALA A 297 -5.37 2.84 -38.83
N ASP A 298 -5.90 4.06 -38.66
CA ASP A 298 -7.14 4.55 -39.29
C ASP A 298 -8.33 3.58 -39.12
N ALA A 299 -8.37 2.93 -37.95
CA ALA A 299 -9.41 1.98 -37.60
C ALA A 299 -10.75 2.69 -37.37
N PRO A 300 -11.90 2.01 -37.63
CA PRO A 300 -13.19 2.55 -37.23
C PRO A 300 -13.23 2.86 -35.74
N ALA A 301 -13.45 4.13 -35.39
CA ALA A 301 -13.48 4.56 -34.00
C ALA A 301 -14.87 4.36 -33.38
N SER A 302 -14.89 3.90 -32.11
CA SER A 302 -16.11 3.87 -31.28
C SER A 302 -16.57 5.31 -30.95
N ALA A 303 -15.61 6.21 -30.74
CA ALA A 303 -15.86 7.62 -30.56
C ALA A 303 -14.69 8.48 -31.06
N ILE A 304 -14.97 9.73 -31.44
CA ILE A 304 -13.99 10.77 -31.73
C ILE A 304 -14.09 11.80 -30.59
N LEU A 305 -12.99 11.98 -29.86
CA LEU A 305 -12.93 12.75 -28.62
C LEU A 305 -12.09 14.02 -28.80
N THR A 306 -12.68 15.16 -28.52
CA THR A 306 -12.02 16.46 -28.41
C THR A 306 -11.86 16.91 -26.95
N GLU A 307 -12.55 16.22 -26.06
CA GLU A 307 -12.62 16.42 -24.63
C GLU A 307 -12.61 15.07 -23.92
N VAL A 308 -12.01 15.00 -22.74
CA VAL A 308 -11.95 13.82 -21.87
C VAL A 308 -12.25 14.22 -20.43
N LEU A 309 -12.35 13.22 -19.55
CA LEU A 309 -12.37 13.43 -18.11
C LEU A 309 -10.98 13.86 -17.62
N GLY A 310 -10.83 15.11 -17.24
CA GLY A 310 -9.67 15.63 -16.53
C GLY A 310 -9.70 15.19 -15.07
N ARG A 311 -8.52 14.93 -14.51
CA ARG A 311 -8.35 14.49 -13.11
C ARG A 311 -7.27 15.32 -12.44
N HIS A 312 -7.54 15.75 -11.23
CA HIS A 312 -6.57 16.44 -10.38
C HIS A 312 -6.82 16.04 -8.94
N PHE A 313 -5.77 15.91 -8.13
CA PHE A 313 -5.90 15.70 -6.70
C PHE A 313 -4.92 16.58 -5.92
N VAL A 314 -5.30 16.84 -4.69
CA VAL A 314 -4.46 17.44 -3.65
C VAL A 314 -4.57 16.55 -2.44
N ASP A 315 -3.43 16.09 -1.95
CA ASP A 315 -3.31 15.30 -0.73
C ASP A 315 -2.57 16.15 0.31
N LEU A 316 -3.13 16.26 1.51
CA LEU A 316 -2.78 17.28 2.49
C LEU A 316 -2.13 16.65 3.73
N ASP A 317 -1.01 16.01 3.54
CA ASP A 317 -0.26 15.30 4.57
C ASP A 317 0.62 16.24 5.41
N GLU A 318 0.00 17.13 6.20
CA GLU A 318 0.72 18.11 7.03
C GLU A 318 0.77 17.75 8.52
N TYR A 319 -0.18 16.93 9.01
CA TYR A 319 -0.37 16.69 10.44
C TYR A 319 -0.91 15.30 10.74
N LEU A 320 -0.28 14.59 11.67
CA LEU A 320 -0.79 13.33 12.20
C LEU A 320 -1.72 13.62 13.40
N TRP A 321 -3.02 13.62 13.14
CA TRP A 321 -4.02 13.92 14.17
C TRP A 321 -4.18 12.73 15.12
N GLY A 322 -3.93 12.96 16.39
CA GLY A 322 -3.92 11.89 17.42
C GLY A 322 -2.55 11.65 18.04
N ARG A 323 -1.47 12.14 17.41
CA ARG A 323 -0.11 11.99 17.92
C ARG A 323 0.07 12.44 19.37
N GLU A 324 -0.49 13.58 19.75
CA GLU A 324 -0.41 14.10 21.13
C GLU A 324 -1.11 13.18 22.13
N GLY A 325 -2.07 12.36 21.69
CA GLY A 325 -2.75 11.33 22.47
C GLY A 325 -2.01 9.99 22.56
N GLY A 326 -0.84 9.88 21.93
CA GLY A 326 -0.06 8.64 21.88
C GLY A 326 -0.55 7.64 20.83
N HIS A 327 -1.35 8.08 19.86
CA HIS A 327 -1.77 7.26 18.72
C HIS A 327 -0.63 7.19 17.70
N SER A 328 -0.56 6.11 16.97
CA SER A 328 0.29 5.94 15.78
C SER A 328 -0.56 5.88 14.51
N GLY A 329 -0.16 5.13 13.53
CA GLY A 329 -0.85 5.04 12.25
C GLY A 329 -0.29 5.99 11.20
N HIS A 330 -0.77 5.86 9.98
CA HIS A 330 -0.21 6.64 8.87
C HIS A 330 -1.23 7.45 8.06
N THR A 331 -2.44 7.70 8.62
CA THR A 331 -3.37 8.67 8.04
C THR A 331 -2.98 10.08 8.47
N TRP A 332 -2.32 10.79 7.58
CA TRP A 332 -1.99 12.20 7.72
C TRP A 332 -3.12 13.07 7.17
N VAL A 333 -3.21 14.31 7.62
CA VAL A 333 -4.24 15.26 7.20
C VAL A 333 -3.66 16.67 7.10
N SER A 334 -4.44 17.62 6.59
CA SER A 334 -4.13 19.06 6.65
C SER A 334 -3.96 19.54 8.08
N ARG A 335 -3.48 20.78 8.22
CA ARG A 335 -3.60 21.50 9.50
C ARG A 335 -5.02 21.45 10.02
N LEU A 336 -5.17 21.36 11.35
CA LEU A 336 -6.47 21.42 11.98
C LEU A 336 -7.12 22.78 11.76
N ILE A 337 -8.39 22.76 11.41
CA ILE A 337 -9.27 23.90 11.34
C ILE A 337 -9.92 24.05 12.72
N PRO A 338 -9.47 24.99 13.58
CA PRO A 338 -10.09 25.19 14.89
C PRO A 338 -11.38 26.00 14.76
N GLY A 339 -12.36 25.70 15.59
CA GLY A 339 -13.47 26.59 15.88
C GLY A 339 -13.26 27.30 17.24
N PRO A 340 -13.79 28.49 17.47
CA PRO A 340 -14.18 29.56 16.59
C PRO A 340 -12.98 30.47 16.20
N GLY A 341 -12.92 30.88 14.96
CA GLY A 341 -11.88 31.79 14.50
C GLY A 341 -11.66 31.71 12.99
N PRO A 342 -10.65 32.36 12.45
CA PRO A 342 -10.36 32.29 11.01
C PRO A 342 -9.70 30.95 10.60
N GLY A 343 -10.01 29.88 11.32
CA GLY A 343 -9.52 28.53 11.00
C GLY A 343 -10.18 28.02 9.74
N ARG A 344 -9.43 28.03 8.65
CA ARG A 344 -9.85 27.46 7.38
C ARG A 344 -8.65 26.86 6.66
N VAL A 345 -8.90 25.81 5.91
CA VAL A 345 -7.94 25.30 4.94
C VAL A 345 -8.32 25.84 3.58
N VAL A 346 -7.40 26.53 2.96
CA VAL A 346 -7.56 27.14 1.64
C VAL A 346 -6.78 26.31 0.65
N ILE A 347 -7.46 25.79 -0.35
CA ILE A 347 -6.85 25.19 -1.53
C ILE A 347 -7.07 26.20 -2.66
N GLU A 348 -6.11 27.10 -2.79
CA GLU A 348 -6.16 28.17 -3.78
C GLU A 348 -5.72 27.66 -5.15
N GLU A 349 -6.36 28.17 -6.19
CA GLU A 349 -5.99 27.96 -7.59
C GLU A 349 -5.71 26.49 -7.97
N LEU A 350 -6.74 25.67 -7.86
CA LEU A 350 -6.65 24.32 -8.42
C LEU A 350 -6.21 24.41 -9.89
N GLN A 351 -5.04 23.82 -10.18
CA GLN A 351 -4.49 23.81 -11.53
C GLN A 351 -5.23 22.80 -12.39
N LEU A 352 -6.18 23.28 -13.19
CA LEU A 352 -7.03 22.46 -14.06
C LEU A 352 -6.76 22.77 -15.54
N PRO A 353 -5.64 22.31 -16.11
CA PRO A 353 -5.26 22.62 -17.49
C PRO A 353 -6.30 22.09 -18.47
N GLY A 354 -6.69 22.94 -19.42
CA GLY A 354 -7.70 22.58 -20.41
C GLY A 354 -9.14 22.55 -19.87
N LEU A 355 -9.43 23.14 -18.70
CA LEU A 355 -10.79 23.22 -18.17
C LEU A 355 -11.74 23.78 -19.21
N ASN A 356 -12.80 23.03 -19.53
CA ASN A 356 -13.87 23.43 -20.44
C ASN A 356 -15.18 23.69 -19.68
N ASN A 357 -16.18 24.20 -20.42
CA ASN A 357 -17.52 24.41 -19.88
C ASN A 357 -18.15 23.06 -19.49
N GLY A 358 -18.84 23.03 -18.36
CA GLY A 358 -19.54 21.83 -17.92
C GLY A 358 -19.76 21.75 -16.43
N ARG A 359 -19.60 20.58 -15.87
CA ARG A 359 -19.67 20.32 -14.43
C ARG A 359 -18.35 19.79 -13.92
N LEU A 360 -17.92 20.32 -12.79
CA LEU A 360 -16.75 19.87 -12.05
C LEU A 360 -17.27 19.08 -10.85
N LYS A 361 -16.82 17.85 -10.68
CA LYS A 361 -17.13 16.97 -9.54
C LYS A 361 -15.99 17.02 -8.54
N TYR A 362 -16.33 17.26 -7.28
CA TYR A 362 -15.43 17.06 -6.13
C TYR A 362 -15.72 15.73 -5.47
N GLN A 363 -14.66 15.08 -5.00
CA GLN A 363 -14.66 14.07 -3.94
C GLN A 363 -13.67 14.54 -2.88
N ILE A 364 -14.13 14.65 -1.62
CA ILE A 364 -13.32 15.21 -0.54
C ILE A 364 -13.40 14.27 0.66
N ARG A 365 -12.25 13.79 1.14
CA ARG A 365 -12.15 13.12 2.43
C ARG A 365 -11.77 14.13 3.49
N ALA A 366 -12.56 14.17 4.56
CA ALA A 366 -12.34 15.04 5.70
C ALA A 366 -12.69 14.35 7.00
N ALA A 367 -12.17 14.87 8.10
CA ALA A 367 -12.47 14.41 9.45
C ALA A 367 -12.90 15.58 10.32
N ILE A 368 -13.83 15.33 11.26
CA ILE A 368 -14.36 16.34 12.19
C ILE A 368 -14.40 15.76 13.60
N GLN A 369 -13.89 16.53 14.56
CA GLN A 369 -14.09 16.33 15.99
C GLN A 369 -15.08 17.39 16.47
N SER A 370 -16.28 17.01 16.86
CA SER A 370 -17.30 17.95 17.33
C SER A 370 -18.30 17.33 18.28
N ASN A 371 -18.70 18.11 19.31
CA ASN A 371 -19.79 17.79 20.21
C ASN A 371 -20.42 19.09 20.75
N PRO A 372 -21.63 19.48 20.30
CA PRO A 372 -22.51 18.78 19.36
C PRO A 372 -21.98 18.76 17.90
N ALA A 373 -22.63 17.97 17.06
CA ALA A 373 -22.29 17.87 15.63
C ALA A 373 -22.32 19.24 14.94
N THR A 374 -21.25 19.54 14.24
CA THR A 374 -21.01 20.86 13.61
C THR A 374 -20.78 20.67 12.11
N PRO A 375 -21.40 21.46 11.23
CA PRO A 375 -21.15 21.42 9.80
C PRO A 375 -19.76 21.90 9.42
N LEU A 376 -19.16 21.21 8.42
CA LEU A 376 -18.03 21.68 7.65
C LEU A 376 -18.54 22.17 6.29
N HIS A 377 -18.20 23.41 5.94
CA HIS A 377 -18.61 24.05 4.70
C HIS A 377 -17.47 24.05 3.69
N TYR A 378 -17.79 23.72 2.45
CA TYR A 378 -16.91 23.91 1.31
C TYR A 378 -17.39 25.15 0.54
N THR A 379 -16.49 26.11 0.33
CA THR A 379 -16.80 27.40 -0.29
C THR A 379 -15.83 27.74 -1.42
N ASP A 380 -16.18 28.67 -2.29
CA ASP A 380 -15.26 29.25 -3.27
C ASP A 380 -14.55 30.51 -2.74
N GLY A 381 -14.67 30.79 -1.43
CA GLY A 381 -14.21 31.97 -0.75
C GLY A 381 -15.28 33.07 -0.66
N THR A 382 -16.42 32.94 -1.37
CA THR A 382 -17.53 33.92 -1.39
C THR A 382 -18.86 33.29 -1.02
N GLN A 383 -19.14 32.07 -1.44
CA GLN A 383 -20.40 31.38 -1.21
C GLN A 383 -20.15 29.94 -0.81
N ILE A 384 -21.10 29.35 -0.05
CA ILE A 384 -21.07 27.93 0.29
C ILE A 384 -21.48 27.13 -0.94
N LEU A 385 -20.58 26.21 -1.36
CA LEU A 385 -20.80 25.29 -2.46
C LEU A 385 -21.48 24.02 -1.95
N HIS A 386 -21.05 23.53 -0.77
CA HIS A 386 -21.56 22.32 -0.15
C HIS A 386 -21.34 22.35 1.35
N SER A 387 -22.10 21.51 2.10
CA SER A 387 -21.96 21.36 3.55
C SER A 387 -22.10 19.91 3.94
N VAL A 388 -21.27 19.45 4.86
CA VAL A 388 -21.28 18.08 5.37
C VAL A 388 -21.28 18.05 6.89
N ASN A 389 -21.90 17.02 7.46
CA ASN A 389 -21.90 16.78 8.89
C ASN A 389 -21.66 15.28 9.15
N TYR A 390 -20.52 14.92 9.74
CA TYR A 390 -20.15 13.55 10.05
C TYR A 390 -20.67 13.06 11.41
N GLY A 391 -21.42 13.90 12.12
CA GLY A 391 -22.02 13.54 13.41
C GLY A 391 -21.17 13.96 14.61
N THR A 392 -21.55 13.46 15.77
CA THR A 392 -20.93 13.81 17.05
C THR A 392 -19.80 12.86 17.39
N THR A 393 -18.68 13.37 17.89
CA THR A 393 -17.63 12.57 18.55
C THR A 393 -17.90 12.49 20.06
N PHE A 394 -17.42 11.42 20.67
CA PHE A 394 -17.53 11.22 22.13
C PHE A 394 -16.15 11.43 22.77
N ASN A 395 -16.10 12.15 23.86
CA ASN A 395 -14.87 12.31 24.64
C ASN A 395 -14.71 11.11 25.58
N SER A 396 -14.16 10.03 25.07
CA SER A 396 -13.83 8.82 25.80
C SER A 396 -12.43 8.34 25.41
N PRO A 397 -11.63 7.80 26.34
CA PRO A 397 -10.31 7.28 26.02
C PRO A 397 -10.28 6.16 24.97
N THR A 398 -11.41 5.49 24.76
CA THR A 398 -11.55 4.36 23.80
C THR A 398 -12.35 4.73 22.55
N SER A 399 -12.73 6.00 22.41
CA SER A 399 -13.49 6.45 21.24
C SER A 399 -12.57 7.12 20.24
N SER A 400 -12.89 6.99 18.95
CA SER A 400 -12.22 7.76 17.90
C SER A 400 -12.29 9.25 18.20
N ILE A 401 -11.14 9.93 18.08
CA ILE A 401 -11.02 11.37 18.29
C ILE A 401 -11.74 12.19 17.22
N ALA A 402 -11.90 11.64 16.02
CA ALA A 402 -12.57 12.28 14.90
C ALA A 402 -13.51 11.30 14.19
N ARG A 403 -14.46 11.83 13.43
CA ARG A 403 -15.26 11.09 12.46
C ARG A 403 -14.93 11.55 11.08
N SER A 404 -14.62 10.64 10.20
CA SER A 404 -14.26 10.91 8.81
C SER A 404 -15.29 10.39 7.83
N GLY A 405 -15.23 10.92 6.63
CA GLY A 405 -16.03 10.43 5.51
C GLY A 405 -15.62 11.10 4.20
N ILE A 406 -16.09 10.52 3.11
CA ILE A 406 -15.95 11.08 1.77
C ILE A 406 -17.26 11.78 1.43
N THR A 407 -17.18 13.03 0.96
CA THR A 407 -18.33 13.77 0.43
C THR A 407 -18.13 14.06 -1.05
N GLU A 408 -19.24 14.07 -1.80
CA GLU A 408 -19.24 14.37 -3.23
C GLU A 408 -20.24 15.46 -3.55
N PHE A 409 -19.84 16.36 -4.43
CA PHE A 409 -20.74 17.37 -4.99
C PHE A 409 -20.22 17.90 -6.32
N GLU A 410 -21.10 18.55 -7.08
CA GLU A 410 -20.76 19.11 -8.38
C GLU A 410 -21.11 20.60 -8.46
N ILE A 411 -20.28 21.34 -9.17
CA ILE A 411 -20.53 22.76 -9.50
C ILE A 411 -20.48 22.99 -11.01
N PRO A 412 -21.25 23.95 -11.55
CA PRO A 412 -21.06 24.39 -12.93
C PRO A 412 -19.77 25.19 -13.06
N VAL A 413 -19.05 24.97 -14.17
CA VAL A 413 -17.79 25.67 -14.47
C VAL A 413 -17.78 26.18 -15.90
N THR A 414 -16.96 27.20 -16.16
CA THR A 414 -16.74 27.76 -17.49
C THR A 414 -15.25 27.65 -17.87
N SER A 415 -14.98 27.59 -19.16
CA SER A 415 -13.63 27.52 -19.69
C SER A 415 -12.77 28.68 -19.19
N GLY A 416 -11.55 28.39 -18.74
CA GLY A 416 -10.60 29.39 -18.22
C GLY A 416 -10.95 29.98 -16.85
N GLN A 417 -11.96 29.46 -16.16
CA GLN A 417 -12.32 29.88 -14.80
C GLN A 417 -11.25 29.45 -13.81
N THR A 418 -10.85 30.35 -12.92
CA THR A 418 -10.06 30.00 -11.72
C THR A 418 -10.95 29.29 -10.71
N ILE A 419 -10.52 28.16 -10.23
CA ILE A 419 -11.26 27.34 -9.26
C ILE A 419 -10.57 27.43 -7.91
N ASN A 420 -11.27 27.94 -6.90
CA ASN A 420 -10.82 27.98 -5.51
C ASN A 420 -11.68 27.05 -4.66
N LEU A 421 -11.08 26.44 -3.67
CA LEU A 421 -11.77 25.65 -2.66
C LEU A 421 -11.27 26.05 -1.28
N VAL A 422 -12.22 26.31 -0.39
CA VAL A 422 -11.95 26.64 1.02
C VAL A 422 -12.83 25.77 1.89
N ALA A 423 -12.25 25.15 2.92
CA ALA A 423 -12.97 24.43 3.94
C ALA A 423 -13.07 25.28 5.22
N ASP A 424 -14.29 25.59 5.64
CA ASP A 424 -14.63 26.39 6.80
C ASP A 424 -15.48 25.62 7.80
N LEU A 425 -15.15 25.68 9.08
CA LEU A 425 -15.92 25.07 10.16
C LEU A 425 -16.89 26.09 10.78
N GLU A 426 -18.19 25.78 10.80
CA GLU A 426 -19.23 26.75 11.19
C GLU A 426 -19.18 27.14 12.67
N ASP A 427 -18.64 26.32 13.55
CA ASP A 427 -18.87 26.52 14.98
C ASP A 427 -18.22 27.77 15.57
N GLN A 428 -18.99 28.33 16.48
CA GLN A 428 -18.74 29.60 17.15
C GLN A 428 -18.52 29.47 18.66
N ARG A 429 -18.50 28.24 19.20
CA ARG A 429 -18.51 28.02 20.66
C ARG A 429 -17.22 27.41 21.24
N GLY A 430 -16.19 27.27 20.44
CA GLY A 430 -14.86 26.84 20.89
C GLY A 430 -14.78 25.37 21.31
N GLY A 431 -14.37 24.52 20.39
CA GLY A 431 -14.19 23.11 20.66
C GLY A 431 -14.09 22.21 19.45
N PRO A 432 -14.94 22.36 18.39
CA PRO A 432 -14.81 21.51 17.23
C PRO A 432 -13.54 21.80 16.45
N GLN A 433 -12.99 20.76 15.87
CA GLN A 433 -11.84 20.80 14.96
C GLN A 433 -12.18 19.97 13.72
N ALA A 434 -11.66 20.35 12.59
CA ALA A 434 -11.76 19.59 11.36
C ALA A 434 -10.42 19.56 10.64
N ALA A 435 -10.26 18.62 9.72
CA ALA A 435 -9.13 18.57 8.81
C ALA A 435 -9.55 17.97 7.48
N LEU A 436 -8.93 18.42 6.40
CA LEU A 436 -8.99 17.75 5.12
C LEU A 436 -7.88 16.70 5.06
N ASP A 437 -8.19 15.56 4.50
CA ASP A 437 -7.23 14.53 4.15
C ASP A 437 -6.81 14.75 2.68
N TRP A 438 -7.73 14.50 1.75
CA TRP A 438 -7.48 14.75 0.34
C TRP A 438 -8.70 15.33 -0.40
N VAL A 439 -8.42 15.93 -1.55
CA VAL A 439 -9.41 16.45 -2.50
C VAL A 439 -9.14 15.89 -3.87
N ARG A 440 -10.12 15.23 -4.49
CA ARG A 440 -10.11 14.84 -5.91
C ARG A 440 -11.05 15.74 -6.70
N VAL A 441 -10.63 16.08 -7.90
CA VAL A 441 -11.40 16.93 -8.81
C VAL A 441 -11.47 16.27 -10.18
N PHE A 442 -12.69 16.11 -10.69
CA PHE A 442 -12.97 15.60 -12.03
C PHE A 442 -13.64 16.69 -12.83
N TYR A 443 -13.15 16.95 -14.04
CA TYR A 443 -13.59 18.09 -14.84
C TYR A 443 -13.57 17.80 -16.34
N PRO A 444 -14.40 18.47 -17.16
CA PRO A 444 -14.29 18.39 -18.61
C PRO A 444 -12.98 19.04 -19.06
N LYS A 445 -12.12 18.24 -19.73
CA LYS A 445 -10.77 18.64 -20.14
C LYS A 445 -10.63 18.61 -21.66
N LEU A 446 -10.30 19.75 -22.26
CA LEU A 446 -9.94 19.84 -23.65
C LEU A 446 -8.58 19.15 -23.91
N LEU A 447 -8.45 18.51 -25.06
CA LEU A 447 -7.22 17.90 -25.56
C LEU A 447 -6.37 18.96 -26.29
N GLU A 448 -5.94 19.96 -25.53
CA GLU A 448 -5.22 21.13 -26.04
C GLU A 448 -3.81 21.18 -25.44
N ALA A 449 -2.81 21.48 -26.30
CA ALA A 449 -1.44 21.69 -25.85
C ALA A 449 -1.33 22.82 -24.84
N GLY A 450 -0.54 22.61 -23.82
CA GLY A 450 -0.26 23.58 -22.76
C GLY A 450 1.23 23.71 -22.47
N GLN A 451 1.55 24.33 -21.34
CA GLN A 451 2.92 24.44 -20.85
C GLN A 451 3.53 23.08 -20.48
N PHE A 452 2.71 22.16 -20.00
CA PHE A 452 3.12 20.82 -19.55
C PHE A 452 2.64 19.75 -20.54
N PRO A 453 3.26 18.55 -20.54
CA PRO A 453 2.77 17.42 -21.32
C PRO A 453 1.28 17.14 -21.07
N LEU A 454 0.55 16.87 -22.13
CA LEU A 454 -0.89 16.60 -22.08
C LEU A 454 -1.15 15.14 -21.71
N LYS A 455 -1.60 14.87 -20.47
CA LYS A 455 -2.03 13.54 -20.04
C LYS A 455 -3.53 13.37 -20.26
N PHE A 456 -3.95 12.21 -20.76
CA PHE A 456 -5.35 11.86 -21.01
C PHE A 456 -5.50 10.34 -21.05
N SER A 457 -6.75 9.86 -21.00
CA SER A 457 -7.01 8.42 -21.04
C SER A 457 -8.19 8.09 -21.94
N THR A 458 -8.33 6.79 -22.30
CA THR A 458 -9.60 6.29 -22.82
C THR A 458 -10.68 6.39 -21.76
N PRO A 459 -11.99 6.45 -22.16
CA PRO A 459 -13.07 6.45 -21.19
C PRO A 459 -12.99 5.26 -20.24
N LEU A 460 -13.33 5.50 -18.99
CA LEU A 460 -13.37 4.47 -17.95
C LEU A 460 -14.54 3.51 -18.20
N ALA A 461 -14.31 2.22 -18.00
CA ALA A 461 -15.30 1.14 -18.18
C ALA A 461 -15.89 1.06 -19.60
N GLU A 462 -15.12 1.44 -20.62
CA GLU A 462 -15.49 1.31 -22.02
C GLU A 462 -14.40 0.58 -22.80
N VAL A 463 -14.79 -0.34 -23.67
CA VAL A 463 -13.90 -1.03 -24.61
C VAL A 463 -14.12 -0.52 -26.02
N GLY A 464 -13.05 -0.45 -26.81
CA GLY A 464 -13.12 -0.01 -28.20
C GLY A 464 -11.94 0.84 -28.61
N THR A 465 -11.93 1.24 -29.87
CA THR A 465 -10.93 2.16 -30.42
C THR A 465 -11.43 3.59 -30.34
N PHE A 466 -10.69 4.46 -29.68
CA PHE A 466 -11.00 5.87 -29.53
C PHE A 466 -10.03 6.71 -30.36
N THR A 467 -10.56 7.70 -31.09
CA THR A 467 -9.74 8.69 -31.81
C THR A 467 -9.76 9.99 -31.03
N PHE A 468 -8.58 10.43 -30.58
CA PHE A 468 -8.41 11.69 -29.89
C PHE A 468 -7.96 12.78 -30.87
N VAL A 469 -8.56 13.96 -30.76
CA VAL A 469 -8.23 15.13 -31.57
C VAL A 469 -7.40 16.08 -30.70
N LEU A 470 -6.11 16.09 -30.91
CA LEU A 470 -5.16 16.94 -30.21
C LEU A 470 -5.03 18.29 -30.91
N SER A 471 -5.22 19.38 -30.19
CA SER A 471 -5.20 20.75 -30.72
C SER A 471 -4.11 21.61 -30.05
N GLY A 472 -3.81 22.76 -30.62
CA GLY A 472 -2.89 23.75 -30.04
C GLY A 472 -1.40 23.43 -30.13
N PHE A 473 -1.00 22.30 -30.73
CA PHE A 473 0.39 21.93 -30.91
C PHE A 473 1.00 22.66 -32.12
N ASN A 474 2.11 23.33 -31.88
CA ASN A 474 2.85 24.05 -32.94
C ASN A 474 3.67 23.11 -33.85
N SER A 475 3.96 21.92 -33.40
CA SER A 475 4.65 20.85 -34.15
C SER A 475 4.00 19.51 -33.82
N ALA A 476 4.31 18.49 -34.62
CA ALA A 476 3.81 17.13 -34.38
C ALA A 476 4.26 16.62 -33.00
N PRO A 477 3.31 16.31 -32.08
CA PRO A 477 3.66 15.81 -30.76
C PRO A 477 4.15 14.36 -30.83
N PHE A 478 4.98 13.98 -29.86
CA PHE A 478 5.15 12.60 -29.47
C PHE A 478 3.92 12.19 -28.63
N VAL A 479 3.39 11.01 -28.89
CA VAL A 479 2.32 10.44 -28.06
C VAL A 479 2.75 9.08 -27.59
N LEU A 480 2.84 8.91 -26.27
CA LEU A 480 3.16 7.62 -25.65
C LEU A 480 1.92 7.04 -24.98
N ASP A 481 1.73 5.76 -25.16
CA ASP A 481 0.92 4.93 -24.28
C ASP A 481 1.77 4.54 -23.07
N ILE A 482 1.34 4.96 -21.91
CA ILE A 482 2.05 4.80 -20.62
C ILE A 482 1.30 3.90 -19.67
N THR A 483 0.36 3.08 -20.16
CA THR A 483 -0.51 2.23 -19.36
C THR A 483 0.27 1.23 -18.51
N GLU A 484 1.26 0.57 -19.09
CA GLU A 484 2.07 -0.43 -18.42
C GLU A 484 3.46 0.15 -18.07
N PRO A 485 3.85 0.19 -16.79
CA PRO A 485 5.16 0.66 -16.38
C PRO A 485 6.29 -0.06 -17.14
N GLY A 486 7.21 0.70 -17.73
CA GLY A 486 8.34 0.19 -18.49
C GLY A 486 8.04 -0.23 -19.93
N ALA A 487 6.83 -0.69 -20.24
CA ALA A 487 6.42 -1.19 -21.56
C ALA A 487 5.72 -0.11 -22.41
N TYR A 488 6.40 1.01 -22.62
CA TYR A 488 5.83 2.19 -23.29
C TYR A 488 5.81 2.06 -24.79
N ARG A 489 4.75 2.58 -25.45
CA ARG A 489 4.56 2.52 -26.89
C ARG A 489 4.41 3.92 -27.46
N ARG A 490 5.10 4.21 -28.54
CA ARG A 490 4.91 5.44 -29.29
C ARG A 490 3.81 5.25 -30.32
N LEU A 491 2.72 6.00 -30.14
CA LEU A 491 1.56 5.94 -31.05
C LEU A 491 1.75 6.85 -32.25
N GLY A 492 1.45 6.31 -33.43
CA GLY A 492 1.42 7.07 -34.67
C GLY A 492 0.31 8.12 -34.66
N ILE A 493 0.60 9.27 -35.24
CA ILE A 493 -0.35 10.39 -35.33
C ILE A 493 -0.62 10.71 -36.82
N ARG A 494 -1.81 11.30 -37.06
CA ARG A 494 -2.19 11.80 -38.39
C ARG A 494 -2.55 13.27 -38.32
N ALA A 495 -1.88 14.11 -39.08
CA ALA A 495 -2.23 15.52 -39.20
C ALA A 495 -3.60 15.70 -39.86
N GLN A 496 -4.44 16.58 -39.29
CA GLN A 496 -5.74 16.96 -39.82
C GLN A 496 -5.96 18.47 -39.60
N GLY A 497 -5.68 19.26 -40.63
CA GLY A 497 -5.67 20.71 -40.53
C GLY A 497 -4.63 21.17 -39.50
N ASN A 498 -5.04 21.90 -38.49
CA ASN A 498 -4.19 22.36 -37.39
C ASN A 498 -4.14 21.39 -36.20
N ASN A 499 -4.79 20.22 -36.31
CA ASN A 499 -4.88 19.24 -35.25
C ASN A 499 -4.11 17.96 -35.60
N PHE A 500 -3.86 17.14 -34.59
CA PHE A 500 -3.29 15.80 -34.74
C PHE A 500 -4.26 14.76 -34.20
N LEU A 501 -4.47 13.70 -34.96
CA LEU A 501 -5.27 12.56 -34.57
C LEU A 501 -4.37 11.46 -34.02
N VAL A 502 -4.75 10.87 -32.91
CA VAL A 502 -4.14 9.65 -32.37
C VAL A 502 -5.25 8.65 -32.02
N GLN A 503 -4.96 7.36 -32.18
CA GLN A 503 -5.89 6.29 -31.82
C GLN A 503 -5.30 5.44 -30.70
N ALA A 504 -6.16 5.06 -29.75
CA ALA A 504 -5.85 4.06 -28.74
C ALA A 504 -7.02 3.10 -28.57
N THR A 505 -6.72 1.82 -28.34
CA THR A 505 -7.73 0.77 -28.17
C THR A 505 -7.71 0.25 -26.73
N ALA A 506 -8.81 0.46 -26.02
CA ALA A 506 -9.05 -0.18 -24.73
C ALA A 506 -9.64 -1.57 -24.98
N THR A 507 -9.00 -2.62 -24.46
CA THR A 507 -9.37 -4.02 -24.64
C THR A 507 -10.04 -4.61 -23.39
N SER A 508 -9.93 -3.92 -22.25
CA SER A 508 -10.50 -4.31 -20.96
C SER A 508 -11.32 -3.16 -20.37
N LEU A 509 -12.40 -3.48 -19.68
CA LEU A 509 -13.15 -2.53 -18.86
C LEU A 509 -12.36 -2.09 -17.62
N ASP A 510 -11.42 -2.91 -17.21
CA ASP A 510 -10.64 -2.74 -15.97
C ASP A 510 -9.42 -1.85 -16.15
N GLU A 511 -8.91 -1.77 -17.38
CA GLU A 511 -7.66 -1.06 -17.71
C GLU A 511 -7.88 -0.05 -18.83
N PRO A 512 -8.26 1.19 -18.50
CA PRO A 512 -8.25 2.28 -19.46
C PRO A 512 -6.82 2.56 -19.92
N ARG A 513 -6.65 2.94 -21.19
CA ARG A 513 -5.33 3.31 -21.72
C ARG A 513 -4.98 4.70 -21.24
N GLU A 514 -3.79 4.84 -20.64
CA GLU A 514 -3.21 6.11 -20.21
C GLU A 514 -2.24 6.63 -21.25
N LEU A 515 -2.42 7.88 -21.66
CA LEU A 515 -1.66 8.48 -22.75
C LEU A 515 -1.02 9.81 -22.31
N ILE A 516 0.13 10.11 -22.91
CA ILE A 516 0.80 11.42 -22.75
C ILE A 516 1.25 11.94 -24.10
N ALA A 517 0.88 13.19 -24.43
CA ALA A 517 1.34 13.90 -25.62
C ALA A 517 2.24 15.07 -25.22
N PHE A 518 3.38 15.19 -25.88
CA PHE A 518 4.39 16.21 -25.57
C PHE A 518 5.21 16.61 -26.80
N THR A 519 5.89 17.73 -26.69
CA THR A 519 6.86 18.22 -27.69
C THR A 519 8.28 18.25 -27.10
N PRO A 520 9.35 18.26 -27.89
CA PRO A 520 10.73 18.21 -27.38
C PRO A 520 11.08 19.30 -26.36
N ASP A 521 10.45 20.46 -26.44
CA ASP A 521 10.64 21.58 -25.50
C ASP A 521 10.04 21.33 -24.11
N GLN A 522 9.23 20.28 -23.95
CA GLN A 522 8.63 19.85 -22.68
C GLN A 522 9.42 18.70 -22.02
N VAL A 523 10.50 18.25 -22.64
CA VAL A 523 11.41 17.24 -22.07
C VAL A 523 12.29 17.90 -21.02
N GLN A 524 12.37 17.30 -19.84
CA GLN A 524 13.08 17.85 -18.68
C GLN A 524 14.52 17.34 -18.64
N SER A 525 15.49 18.24 -18.45
CA SER A 525 16.88 17.86 -18.19
C SER A 525 17.08 17.43 -16.75
N LEU A 526 17.85 16.37 -16.54
CA LEU A 526 18.28 15.93 -15.23
C LEU A 526 19.44 16.77 -14.70
N ASN A 527 19.50 16.91 -13.38
CA ASN A 527 20.62 17.52 -12.68
C ASN A 527 21.11 16.58 -11.58
N ALA A 528 22.35 16.09 -11.69
CA ALA A 528 22.90 15.12 -10.76
C ALA A 528 22.86 15.61 -9.28
N ALA A 529 23.06 16.89 -9.03
CA ALA A 529 22.98 17.45 -7.69
C ALA A 529 21.60 17.32 -7.03
N THR A 530 20.53 17.21 -7.82
CA THR A 530 19.14 17.06 -7.34
C THR A 530 18.67 15.62 -7.36
N VAL A 531 19.10 14.81 -8.33
CA VAL A 531 18.58 13.45 -8.51
C VAL A 531 19.43 12.35 -7.86
N CYS A 532 20.69 12.65 -7.49
CA CYS A 532 21.62 11.68 -6.92
C CYS A 532 21.74 11.74 -5.39
N GLY A 533 21.25 12.79 -4.77
CA GLY A 533 21.52 12.99 -3.33
C GLY A 533 23.02 13.04 -3.01
N SER A 534 23.45 12.29 -2.00
CA SER A 534 24.86 12.20 -1.60
C SER A 534 25.65 11.16 -2.40
N GLU A 535 25.00 10.15 -2.95
CA GLU A 535 25.62 9.04 -3.70
C GLU A 535 24.70 8.55 -4.81
N CYS A 536 25.17 8.61 -6.04
CA CYS A 536 24.48 8.02 -7.21
C CYS A 536 24.87 6.57 -7.47
N ASN A 537 26.13 6.21 -7.18
CA ASN A 537 26.62 4.88 -7.53
C ASN A 537 25.94 3.81 -6.69
N VAL A 538 25.40 2.80 -7.37
CA VAL A 538 24.86 1.61 -6.71
C VAL A 538 25.97 0.58 -6.61
N THR A 539 26.26 0.14 -5.40
CA THR A 539 27.17 -0.99 -5.18
C THR A 539 26.52 -2.25 -5.76
N SER A 540 27.32 -3.02 -6.55
CA SER A 540 26.85 -4.29 -7.11
C SER A 540 26.24 -5.19 -6.01
N GLN A 541 25.02 -5.67 -6.23
CA GLN A 541 24.24 -6.46 -5.28
C GLN A 541 23.45 -7.55 -5.99
N ASN A 542 23.10 -8.63 -5.29
CA ASN A 542 22.38 -9.75 -5.89
C ASN A 542 21.65 -10.58 -4.83
N LEU A 543 20.64 -10.05 -4.19
CA LEU A 543 19.84 -10.76 -3.18
C LEU A 543 19.03 -11.89 -3.81
N HIS A 544 18.53 -11.73 -5.04
CA HIS A 544 17.87 -12.78 -5.79
C HIS A 544 18.79 -13.98 -6.09
N GLY A 545 20.11 -13.75 -6.14
CA GLY A 545 21.12 -14.78 -6.39
C GLY A 545 21.59 -15.54 -5.15
N ILE A 546 21.05 -15.28 -3.96
CA ILE A 546 21.40 -15.98 -2.72
C ILE A 546 21.19 -17.49 -2.90
N GLN A 547 22.24 -18.28 -2.61
CA GLN A 547 22.23 -19.75 -2.73
C GLN A 547 22.05 -20.47 -1.40
N THR A 548 22.07 -19.74 -0.29
CA THR A 548 21.92 -20.25 1.08
C THR A 548 20.44 -20.26 1.51
N TRP A 549 20.12 -21.08 2.50
CA TRP A 549 18.85 -21.06 3.22
C TRP A 549 19.14 -20.67 4.66
N PRO A 550 19.07 -19.36 4.98
CA PRO A 550 19.33 -18.90 6.34
C PRO A 550 18.21 -19.34 7.29
N ASP A 551 18.60 -19.70 8.51
CA ASP A 551 17.68 -19.88 9.63
C ASP A 551 17.37 -18.54 10.31
N PHE A 552 18.30 -17.58 10.19
CA PHE A 552 18.26 -16.29 10.87
C PHE A 552 18.75 -15.19 9.92
N VAL A 553 17.88 -14.21 9.65
CA VAL A 553 18.18 -13.02 8.85
C VAL A 553 18.29 -11.82 9.77
N ILE A 554 19.33 -11.02 9.62
CA ILE A 554 19.50 -9.72 10.26
C ILE A 554 19.41 -8.65 9.19
N ILE A 555 18.39 -7.80 9.27
CA ILE A 555 18.22 -6.64 8.39
C ILE A 555 18.72 -5.42 9.13
N THR A 556 19.61 -4.63 8.51
CA THR A 556 20.25 -3.49 9.16
C THR A 556 20.62 -2.42 8.14
N PRO A 557 20.69 -1.12 8.48
CA PRO A 557 21.30 -0.14 7.61
C PRO A 557 22.83 -0.33 7.53
N SER A 558 23.44 0.10 6.43
CA SER A 558 24.88 -0.07 6.15
C SER A 558 25.81 0.30 7.30
N GLN A 559 25.47 1.35 8.05
CA GLN A 559 26.27 1.84 9.19
C GLN A 559 26.43 0.84 10.34
N PHE A 560 25.59 -0.19 10.45
CA PHE A 560 25.62 -1.20 11.52
C PHE A 560 25.98 -2.61 11.02
N ILE A 561 26.34 -2.78 9.75
CA ILE A 561 26.70 -4.08 9.17
C ILE A 561 27.78 -4.81 10.01
N THR A 562 28.83 -4.09 10.44
CA THR A 562 29.91 -4.68 11.26
C THR A 562 29.39 -5.24 12.59
N GLN A 563 28.45 -4.56 13.24
CA GLN A 563 27.86 -5.01 14.50
C GLN A 563 26.88 -6.17 14.27
N ALA A 564 26.15 -6.12 13.18
CA ALA A 564 25.24 -7.19 12.76
C ALA A 564 26.00 -8.46 12.41
N ASP A 565 27.13 -8.36 11.68
CA ASP A 565 28.03 -9.48 11.38
C ASP A 565 28.57 -10.14 12.67
N ALA A 566 29.01 -9.35 13.63
CA ALA A 566 29.49 -9.87 14.92
C ALA A 566 28.40 -10.65 15.68
N LEU A 567 27.14 -10.21 15.58
CA LEU A 567 26.00 -10.94 16.15
C LEU A 567 25.69 -12.21 15.34
N ALA A 568 25.72 -12.13 14.01
CA ALA A 568 25.54 -13.26 13.11
C ALA A 568 26.56 -14.37 13.37
N ASP A 569 27.85 -14.00 13.50
CA ASP A 569 28.93 -14.92 13.84
C ASP A 569 28.67 -15.61 15.19
N ARG A 570 28.22 -14.86 16.19
CA ARG A 570 27.83 -15.43 17.48
C ARG A 570 26.72 -16.45 17.34
N ARG A 571 25.64 -16.14 16.60
CA ARG A 571 24.52 -17.05 16.36
C ARG A 571 24.92 -18.28 15.54
N ALA A 572 25.87 -18.12 14.63
CA ALA A 572 26.44 -19.23 13.87
C ALA A 572 27.14 -20.25 14.78
N THR A 573 27.82 -19.81 15.86
CA THR A 573 28.41 -20.73 16.86
C THR A 573 27.35 -21.51 17.63
N GLU A 574 26.11 -21.05 17.65
CA GLU A 574 24.95 -21.72 18.25
C GLU A 574 24.23 -22.67 17.26
N GLY A 575 24.74 -22.77 16.02
CA GLY A 575 24.27 -23.69 14.99
C GLY A 575 23.24 -23.11 14.00
N LEU A 576 22.98 -21.79 14.06
CA LEU A 576 22.12 -21.13 13.09
C LEU A 576 22.89 -20.78 11.80
N LYS A 577 22.24 -20.89 10.66
CA LYS A 577 22.70 -20.32 9.40
C LYS A 577 22.22 -18.88 9.35
N THR A 578 23.15 -17.94 9.34
CA THR A 578 22.87 -16.50 9.42
C THR A 578 23.08 -15.82 8.10
N GLU A 579 22.29 -14.76 7.84
CA GLU A 579 22.44 -13.83 6.72
C GLU A 579 22.30 -12.40 7.27
N VAL A 580 23.20 -11.51 6.88
CA VAL A 580 23.13 -10.08 7.20
C VAL A 580 22.92 -9.31 5.91
N VAL A 581 21.89 -8.46 5.89
CA VAL A 581 21.48 -7.72 4.70
C VAL A 581 21.32 -6.25 5.01
N ASP A 582 21.86 -5.41 4.14
CA ASP A 582 21.58 -3.97 4.14
C ASP A 582 20.15 -3.72 3.64
N VAL A 583 19.36 -2.98 4.42
CA VAL A 583 17.97 -2.67 4.08
C VAL A 583 17.85 -1.92 2.75
N GLU A 584 18.83 -1.08 2.41
CA GLU A 584 18.87 -0.37 1.12
C GLU A 584 18.98 -1.33 -0.07
N GLN A 585 19.71 -2.44 0.09
CA GLN A 585 19.77 -3.48 -0.94
C GLN A 585 18.42 -4.15 -1.15
N ILE A 586 17.65 -4.33 -0.07
CA ILE A 586 16.30 -4.87 -0.16
C ILE A 586 15.40 -3.89 -0.92
N TYR A 587 15.44 -2.62 -0.58
CA TYR A 587 14.64 -1.61 -1.28
C TYR A 587 14.96 -1.58 -2.77
N ASN A 588 16.23 -1.64 -3.14
CA ASN A 588 16.64 -1.61 -4.53
C ASN A 588 16.09 -2.79 -5.34
N GLU A 589 16.12 -4.01 -4.81
CA GLU A 589 15.70 -5.22 -5.54
C GLU A 589 14.22 -5.58 -5.36
N PHE A 590 13.58 -5.22 -4.23
CA PHE A 590 12.23 -5.69 -3.90
C PHE A 590 11.17 -4.59 -3.89
N SER A 591 11.58 -3.31 -3.94
CA SER A 591 10.64 -2.19 -4.03
C SER A 591 11.09 -1.08 -5.00
N GLY A 592 11.93 -1.42 -6.00
CA GLY A 592 12.32 -0.46 -7.03
C GLY A 592 13.13 0.73 -6.52
N GLY A 593 13.79 0.59 -5.37
CA GLY A 593 14.59 1.63 -4.73
C GLY A 593 13.85 2.48 -3.70
N GLN A 594 12.51 2.33 -3.59
CA GLN A 594 11.68 3.06 -2.63
C GLN A 594 11.72 2.41 -1.25
N GLN A 595 11.72 3.23 -0.19
CA GLN A 595 11.58 2.77 1.19
C GLN A 595 10.17 2.20 1.41
N ASP A 596 9.90 1.01 0.89
CA ASP A 596 8.61 0.33 1.09
C ASP A 596 8.77 -0.85 2.04
N ILE A 597 8.02 -0.82 3.15
CA ILE A 597 8.02 -1.90 4.16
C ILE A 597 7.61 -3.25 3.54
N ARG A 598 6.82 -3.22 2.47
CA ARG A 598 6.38 -4.41 1.74
C ARG A 598 7.53 -5.07 0.98
N GLY A 599 8.51 -4.28 0.53
CA GLY A 599 9.76 -4.80 -0.05
C GLY A 599 10.56 -5.63 0.96
N ILE A 600 10.61 -5.20 2.22
CA ILE A 600 11.25 -6.00 3.31
C ILE A 600 10.51 -7.33 3.49
N ARG A 601 9.17 -7.30 3.53
CA ARG A 601 8.37 -8.52 3.64
C ARG A 601 8.53 -9.42 2.41
N ASP A 602 8.57 -8.88 1.20
CA ASP A 602 8.77 -9.63 -0.04
C ASP A 602 10.13 -10.32 -0.07
N TYR A 603 11.18 -9.67 0.42
CA TYR A 603 12.49 -10.31 0.60
C TYR A 603 12.43 -11.49 1.58
N LEU A 604 11.78 -11.30 2.73
CA LEU A 604 11.63 -12.38 3.73
C LEU A 604 10.78 -13.53 3.17
N LYS A 605 9.70 -13.22 2.45
CA LYS A 605 8.88 -14.21 1.75
C LYS A 605 9.68 -14.94 0.68
N PHE A 606 10.52 -14.24 -0.10
CA PHE A 606 11.41 -14.87 -1.08
C PHE A 606 12.33 -15.90 -0.42
N ILE A 607 12.95 -15.57 0.71
CA ILE A 607 13.79 -16.53 1.47
C ILE A 607 12.94 -17.69 2.00
N TYR A 608 11.77 -17.41 2.55
CA TYR A 608 10.85 -18.40 3.12
C TYR A 608 10.32 -19.38 2.05
N ASP A 609 9.94 -18.89 0.88
CA ASP A 609 9.36 -19.69 -0.19
C ASP A 609 10.38 -20.55 -0.96
N ARG A 610 11.66 -20.25 -0.86
CA ARG A 610 12.72 -21.04 -1.53
C ARG A 610 12.82 -22.48 -1.04
N SER A 611 12.38 -22.76 0.18
CA SER A 611 12.36 -24.12 0.71
C SER A 611 10.95 -24.68 0.82
N SER A 612 10.74 -25.88 0.30
CA SER A 612 9.56 -26.70 0.55
C SER A 612 9.70 -27.56 1.80
N ASN A 613 10.92 -27.66 2.40
CA ASN A 613 11.17 -28.43 3.60
C ASN A 613 10.91 -27.56 4.84
N PRO A 614 9.89 -27.86 5.66
CA PRO A 614 9.58 -27.11 6.88
C PRO A 614 10.75 -26.95 7.87
N ASP A 615 11.70 -27.89 7.85
CA ASP A 615 12.87 -27.83 8.73
C ASP A 615 13.97 -26.87 8.23
N GLN A 616 13.85 -26.43 6.98
CA GLN A 616 14.78 -25.50 6.31
C GLN A 616 14.15 -24.13 6.03
N LEU A 617 12.95 -23.87 6.56
CA LEU A 617 12.34 -22.56 6.46
C LEU A 617 13.09 -21.56 7.34
N LEU A 618 13.03 -20.28 6.93
CA LEU A 618 13.43 -19.15 7.77
C LEU A 618 12.75 -19.27 9.15
N LYS A 619 13.49 -19.03 10.23
CA LYS A 619 12.99 -19.20 11.61
C LYS A 619 12.91 -17.87 12.35
N TYR A 620 13.92 -17.03 12.16
CA TYR A 620 14.07 -15.80 12.92
C TYR A 620 14.49 -14.64 12.03
N VAL A 621 13.96 -13.46 12.34
CA VAL A 621 14.34 -12.19 11.74
C VAL A 621 14.66 -11.20 12.85
N LEU A 622 15.77 -10.49 12.71
CA LEU A 622 16.12 -9.38 13.55
C LEU A 622 16.16 -8.09 12.72
N LEU A 623 15.35 -7.13 13.09
CA LEU A 623 15.38 -5.76 12.61
C LEU A 623 16.37 -4.99 13.48
N PHE A 624 17.60 -4.78 12.98
CA PHE A 624 18.66 -4.14 13.72
C PHE A 624 18.74 -2.66 13.36
N GLY A 625 17.90 -1.86 13.98
CA GLY A 625 17.77 -0.41 13.77
C GLY A 625 16.43 0.11 14.31
N ASP A 626 16.42 1.39 14.67
CA ASP A 626 15.21 2.09 15.09
C ASP A 626 14.26 2.35 13.90
N GLY A 627 12.99 2.52 14.20
CA GLY A 627 11.98 2.96 13.27
C GLY A 627 10.90 3.78 13.96
N HIS A 628 10.12 4.53 13.19
CA HIS A 628 9.04 5.37 13.69
C HIS A 628 7.92 5.54 12.65
N PHE A 629 6.81 6.14 13.08
CA PHE A 629 5.57 6.32 12.31
C PHE A 629 5.68 7.25 11.10
N ASP A 630 6.64 8.16 11.09
CA ASP A 630 6.80 9.15 10.02
C ASP A 630 7.71 8.62 8.90
N TYR A 631 7.15 7.82 8.02
CA TYR A 631 7.88 7.19 6.93
C TYR A 631 8.51 8.18 5.95
N ARG A 632 7.82 9.32 5.69
CA ARG A 632 8.20 10.29 4.66
C ARG A 632 8.89 11.53 5.21
N ASN A 633 9.21 11.54 6.51
CA ASN A 633 9.81 12.69 7.21
C ASN A 633 8.97 13.98 7.09
N LEU A 634 7.65 13.86 7.26
CA LEU A 634 6.70 14.97 7.18
C LEU A 634 6.73 15.85 8.43
N ASP A 635 7.06 15.28 9.58
CA ASP A 635 7.11 15.98 10.86
C ASP A 635 8.54 16.40 11.22
N ALA A 636 8.86 17.65 10.99
CA ALA A 636 10.19 18.22 11.30
C ALA A 636 10.59 18.13 12.79
N SER A 637 9.69 17.77 13.70
CA SER A 637 10.01 17.56 15.12
C SER A 637 10.55 16.15 15.40
N VAL A 638 10.39 15.21 14.49
CA VAL A 638 11.07 13.89 14.54
C VAL A 638 12.48 14.07 14.02
N THR A 639 13.47 13.94 14.88
CA THR A 639 14.87 14.26 14.56
C THR A 639 15.78 13.05 14.40
N PHE A 640 15.28 11.85 14.69
CA PHE A 640 16.02 10.61 14.48
C PHE A 640 15.58 9.92 13.18
N PRO A 641 16.49 9.21 12.50
CA PRO A 641 16.18 8.61 11.21
C PRO A 641 15.28 7.38 11.37
N ASN A 642 14.43 7.14 10.38
CA ASN A 642 13.66 5.91 10.24
C ASN A 642 14.54 4.84 9.58
N LEU A 643 15.34 4.13 10.37
CA LEU A 643 16.37 3.21 9.88
C LEU A 643 15.76 1.93 9.29
N ILE A 644 14.79 1.35 9.98
CA ILE A 644 13.98 0.24 9.52
C ILE A 644 12.56 0.53 9.95
N PRO A 645 11.70 1.01 9.04
CA PRO A 645 10.34 1.41 9.38
C PRO A 645 9.55 0.24 9.96
N PRO A 646 8.77 0.44 11.05
CA PRO A 646 7.81 -0.56 11.50
C PRO A 646 6.55 -0.52 10.63
N PHE A 647 5.67 -1.49 10.76
CA PHE A 647 4.31 -1.37 10.24
C PHE A 647 3.47 -0.47 11.15
N GLU A 648 2.76 0.47 10.54
CA GLU A 648 1.74 1.30 11.19
C GLU A 648 0.38 0.98 10.60
N THR A 649 -0.65 0.94 11.43
CA THR A 649 -2.02 0.82 10.92
C THR A 649 -2.42 2.06 10.10
N GLU A 650 -3.34 1.90 9.15
CA GLU A 650 -3.84 3.05 8.37
C GLU A 650 -4.58 4.06 9.26
N GLU A 651 -5.38 3.57 10.19
CA GLU A 651 -6.19 4.37 11.10
C GLU A 651 -5.33 5.08 12.15
N SER A 652 -5.46 6.40 12.25
CA SER A 652 -4.72 7.24 13.22
C SER A 652 -5.61 7.87 14.28
N TRP A 653 -6.94 7.75 14.20
CA TRP A 653 -7.88 8.49 15.04
C TRP A 653 -8.55 7.65 16.13
N ASN A 654 -8.53 6.33 16.01
CA ASN A 654 -9.08 5.44 17.00
C ASN A 654 -7.95 4.79 17.83
N PRO A 655 -7.85 5.05 19.14
CA PRO A 655 -6.78 4.52 19.97
C PRO A 655 -6.76 2.99 20.09
N GLU A 656 -7.89 2.33 19.82
CA GLU A 656 -7.98 0.87 19.87
C GLU A 656 -7.44 0.19 18.60
N THR A 657 -7.36 0.92 17.50
CA THR A 657 -6.96 0.39 16.19
C THR A 657 -5.74 1.09 15.57
N SER A 658 -5.20 2.09 16.28
CA SER A 658 -4.00 2.83 15.89
C SER A 658 -2.79 2.32 16.68
N TYR A 659 -1.95 1.50 16.05
CA TYR A 659 -0.77 0.90 16.69
C TYR A 659 0.33 0.56 15.69
N THR A 660 1.52 0.37 16.24
CA THR A 660 2.74 -0.03 15.56
C THR A 660 3.02 -1.51 15.84
N THR A 661 3.48 -2.27 14.84
CA THR A 661 3.92 -3.66 15.04
C THR A 661 4.99 -4.06 14.03
N ASP A 662 5.89 -4.96 14.42
CA ASP A 662 6.84 -5.62 13.54
C ASP A 662 6.34 -6.99 13.04
N ASP A 663 5.26 -7.52 13.61
CA ASP A 663 4.69 -8.83 13.22
C ASP A 663 4.30 -8.90 11.74
N TYR A 664 3.98 -7.75 11.14
CA TYR A 664 3.70 -7.62 9.71
C TYR A 664 4.76 -8.25 8.81
N TYR A 665 6.01 -8.19 9.18
CA TYR A 665 7.12 -8.78 8.44
C TYR A 665 7.18 -10.31 8.49
N GLY A 666 6.43 -10.91 9.40
CA GLY A 666 6.33 -12.35 9.54
C GLY A 666 5.12 -12.98 8.88
N LEU A 667 4.29 -12.20 8.17
CA LEU A 667 3.14 -12.66 7.42
C LEU A 667 3.56 -13.06 6.00
N LEU A 668 3.93 -14.33 5.80
CA LEU A 668 4.63 -14.79 4.60
C LEU A 668 3.82 -15.73 3.71
N ASP A 669 2.61 -16.12 4.09
CA ASP A 669 1.74 -16.93 3.25
C ASP A 669 1.12 -16.10 2.10
N ASP A 670 0.71 -16.75 1.00
CA ASP A 670 0.25 -16.06 -0.23
C ASP A 670 -1.02 -15.24 -0.04
N ASN A 671 -1.91 -15.66 0.86
CA ASN A 671 -3.18 -14.99 1.17
C ASN A 671 -3.08 -13.95 2.29
N GLU A 672 -1.87 -13.62 2.72
CA GLU A 672 -1.58 -12.66 3.78
C GLU A 672 -1.11 -11.30 3.23
N GLY A 673 -0.93 -10.36 4.16
CA GLY A 673 -0.36 -9.04 3.90
C GLY A 673 -1.36 -7.90 3.85
N LEU A 674 -2.64 -8.20 3.83
CA LEU A 674 -3.67 -7.23 4.17
C LEU A 674 -3.85 -7.31 5.68
N TRP A 675 -3.13 -6.46 6.42
CA TRP A 675 -3.37 -6.37 7.87
C TRP A 675 -4.83 -6.00 8.11
N PRO A 676 -5.58 -6.73 8.96
CA PRO A 676 -7.00 -6.48 9.13
C PRO A 676 -7.18 -5.07 9.66
N PHE A 677 -7.67 -4.19 8.82
CA PHE A 677 -8.18 -2.92 9.27
C PHE A 677 -9.45 -3.20 10.05
N ALA A 678 -9.41 -2.98 11.34
CA ALA A 678 -10.58 -3.01 12.16
C ALA A 678 -11.55 -1.90 11.69
N ARG A 679 -12.29 -2.15 10.61
CA ARG A 679 -13.52 -1.44 10.36
C ARG A 679 -14.54 -1.87 11.41
N GLY A 680 -14.40 -1.35 12.63
CA GLY A 680 -15.47 -1.28 13.61
C GLY A 680 -16.11 -2.60 14.06
N THR A 681 -15.47 -3.76 13.88
CA THR A 681 -16.00 -5.05 14.30
C THR A 681 -15.01 -5.81 15.16
N PHE A 682 -14.73 -5.28 16.32
CA PHE A 682 -13.98 -6.00 17.36
C PHE A 682 -14.69 -7.31 17.80
N PHE A 683 -15.95 -7.51 17.39
CA PHE A 683 -16.79 -8.65 17.78
C PHE A 683 -17.63 -9.24 16.63
N GLY A 684 -17.25 -9.04 15.39
CA GLY A 684 -17.99 -9.58 14.24
C GLY A 684 -17.19 -10.63 13.47
N SER A 685 -17.79 -11.76 13.31
CA SER A 685 -17.46 -13.07 12.74
C SER A 685 -16.64 -13.16 11.44
N ASP A 686 -15.98 -12.12 10.94
CA ASP A 686 -15.27 -12.12 9.68
C ASP A 686 -13.80 -11.63 9.79
N ILE A 687 -13.21 -11.66 11.00
CA ILE A 687 -11.76 -11.57 11.10
C ILE A 687 -11.22 -12.91 10.62
N HIS A 688 -10.83 -12.96 9.38
CA HIS A 688 -10.00 -14.04 8.87
C HIS A 688 -8.63 -13.93 9.53
N LEU A 689 -8.55 -14.34 10.80
CA LEU A 689 -7.31 -14.45 11.57
C LEU A 689 -6.49 -15.64 11.03
N ASN A 690 -6.20 -15.62 9.74
CA ASN A 690 -5.20 -16.49 9.15
C ASN A 690 -3.80 -15.85 9.20
N GLU A 691 -3.69 -14.72 9.88
CA GLU A 691 -2.47 -13.94 10.00
C GLU A 691 -1.67 -14.44 11.19
N ARG A 692 -1.06 -15.60 11.01
CA ARG A 692 -0.09 -16.15 11.94
C ARG A 692 1.30 -15.79 11.47
N VAL A 693 2.08 -15.27 12.38
CA VAL A 693 3.50 -14.98 12.14
C VAL A 693 4.23 -16.29 11.88
N ASP A 694 4.78 -16.46 10.67
CA ASP A 694 5.49 -17.65 10.24
C ASP A 694 6.91 -17.77 10.80
N VAL A 695 7.50 -16.64 11.19
CA VAL A 695 8.88 -16.51 11.68
C VAL A 695 8.90 -15.67 12.96
N GLY A 696 9.84 -15.97 13.85
CA GLY A 696 10.04 -15.12 15.03
C GLY A 696 10.66 -13.78 14.63
N ILE A 697 9.99 -12.68 14.94
CA ILE A 697 10.47 -11.32 14.66
C ILE A 697 10.95 -10.67 15.96
N GLY A 698 12.07 -9.96 15.89
CA GLY A 698 12.54 -9.11 16.96
C GLY A 698 13.19 -7.85 16.43
N ARG A 699 13.13 -6.77 17.20
CA ARG A 699 13.84 -5.52 16.90
C ARG A 699 14.90 -5.26 17.94
N PHE A 700 16.05 -4.81 17.47
CA PHE A 700 17.11 -4.28 18.32
C PHE A 700 17.26 -2.79 18.04
N THR A 701 16.84 -1.99 19.01
CA THR A 701 16.92 -0.53 18.94
C THR A 701 18.36 -0.05 19.23
N VAL A 702 18.83 0.95 18.50
CA VAL A 702 20.21 1.46 18.53
C VAL A 702 20.26 2.97 18.71
#